data_1bf0571aa545022cc65b90ab25048337
#
_entry.id   1bf0571aa545022cc65b90ab25048337
#
_cell.length_a   1.000
_cell.length_b   1.000
_cell.length_c   1.000
_cell.angle_alpha   90.00
_cell.angle_beta   90.00
_cell.angle_gamma   90.00
#
_symmetry.space_group_name_H-M   'P 1'
#
loop_
_entity.id
_entity.type
_entity.pdbx_description
1 polymer ?
#
loop_
_entity_poly.entity_id
_entity_poly.type
_entity_poly.pdbx_seq_one_letter_code
_entity_poly.pdbx_strand_id
1 'polypeptide(L)'
;MKSRLKSAVAALALITALGAPALAVPAAAVTQEAPAAIAVPPLGFVKRTLPNGMDVYTSRDTTTSNVTIQVWYRVGSKDDPEGRSGFAHMFEHLMFKATKDFPDETFDRLTEDVGGNNNAFTSDDVTGYFQTVPANHLERLIFAEASRLSSLVVNEAVFESERDVVKEEYRQGVLAQPYGRLFSVFMPATIYQEHPYRRTTIGSIEDLDAATLEDVLRFHATYYRPDNAILMVAGNFDQAQLDGWIDQYLAPIPNPDRPLPENDVQEPEPTGPREATFYAPNVPLPAVVLAWPTVPYAHPDRIALTVLDGILSTGESSRMYRSLVYEQQIAAQASSSPDFSQQAGALSAYSIMAGGGTPETGIAAIRAEIARFRDEPVTDAELAEAKNELVADALRGRETIEDRTQTLGFVLINTDDASVADREIAAIQAVTAEDIQRVARRYLTDDRTITIRYLNADEQNPPTPQNTAVSAPVTVADLAPVGQVFTLLPEAERTPLPEPTAPVSPATPPVADFRLENGLRVLVVEKEGLPLVSARLNFDAGAAHEAPGKAGLANMTAALLTQGTTTRTAPQIATEIEQLGASIGAGAGPDFANVYANAPADVFPRAVELMADLVRNPTFAEEEVERQRDQALDGLRVALSTPGPVASQAAARVIYGEAPYGAPGGGTLTSLPALTRDDIAIFHRQRYRPIDATLVFSGAIDEAEARRLAEAAFGDWTSPSAVGAAVDPSGPALPPRVVVIDQPGAGQAAVTVALRGVSRTNADFFPLTLGNTLLGGSFTSRLNQEIRIKRGLSYGTRSSLGVRADDGLFTASAQTRNDAAVEVAGLIMAEIERLSATQPTEQEMTTRRAILTGAFGSSLETVDGLGALVANLALYDLPMSDLAAYVGNVEAIDAAEVQAAFVEHLPVDRASLVIVGDASQFIDGLRAQYPQVEIIPLTSLNLDRAALQ
;
A
#
# COMPACT_ATOMS: atom_id res chain seq x y z
N MET A 1 -0.20 62.96 6.33
CA MET A 1 -1.21 64.04 6.40
C MET A 1 -2.56 63.33 6.53
N LYS A 2 -3.10 63.16 7.72
CA LYS A 2 -4.18 64.02 8.28
C LYS A 2 -5.35 64.11 7.26
N SER A 3 -6.57 63.79 7.47
CA SER A 3 -7.34 63.68 8.72
C SER A 3 -8.82 63.38 8.34
N ARG A 4 -9.51 62.58 9.19
CA ARG A 4 -10.79 62.94 9.80
C ARG A 4 -12.03 63.00 8.90
N LEU A 5 -13.19 62.68 9.28
CA LEU A 5 -13.88 62.22 10.50
C LEU A 5 -15.40 62.23 10.22
N LYS A 6 -16.13 61.28 10.82
CA LYS A 6 -17.47 61.39 11.45
C LYS A 6 -18.73 61.55 10.61
N SER A 7 -19.63 60.62 10.77
CA SER A 7 -20.83 60.60 11.62
C SER A 7 -22.08 61.29 11.08
N ALA A 8 -23.19 60.66 11.02
CA ALA A 8 -24.41 60.77 11.85
C ALA A 8 -25.63 60.27 11.09
N VAL A 9 -26.33 59.30 11.66
CA VAL A 9 -27.57 59.33 12.45
C VAL A 9 -28.89 59.57 11.68
N ALA A 10 -29.68 58.49 11.71
CA ALA A 10 -31.12 58.31 11.91
C ALA A 10 -32.15 59.26 11.20
N ALA A 11 -33.14 58.60 10.58
CA ALA A 11 -34.55 58.99 10.77
C ALA A 11 -35.49 57.85 10.40
N LEU A 12 -36.31 57.53 11.33
CA LEU A 12 -37.51 56.74 11.43
C LEU A 12 -38.61 57.19 10.46
N ALA A 13 -39.25 56.25 9.78
CA ALA A 13 -40.66 56.47 9.33
C ALA A 13 -41.43 55.11 9.41
N LEU A 14 -42.37 55.13 10.32
CA LEU A 14 -43.43 54.11 10.46
C LEU A 14 -44.39 54.23 9.28
N ILE A 15 -44.80 53.12 8.67
CA ILE A 15 -46.06 52.95 7.99
C ILE A 15 -46.66 51.62 8.40
N THR A 16 -47.75 51.67 9.10
CA THR A 16 -48.67 50.61 9.45
C THR A 16 -49.56 50.26 8.27
N ALA A 17 -49.61 48.95 7.89
CA ALA A 17 -50.80 48.41 7.21
C ALA A 17 -50.93 46.90 7.37
N LEU A 18 -51.90 46.49 8.16
CA LEU A 18 -52.83 45.36 8.00
C LEU A 18 -52.37 43.99 7.63
N GLY A 19 -52.54 43.09 8.62
CA GLY A 19 -52.25 41.70 8.55
C GLY A 19 -53.17 40.85 7.69
N ALA A 20 -52.57 39.76 7.16
CA ALA A 20 -53.28 38.52 6.90
C ALA A 20 -52.50 37.40 7.60
N PRO A 21 -53.16 36.41 8.25
CA PRO A 21 -52.43 35.35 8.94
C PRO A 21 -51.82 34.41 7.90
N ALA A 22 -50.51 34.36 7.83
CA ALA A 22 -49.77 33.27 7.18
C ALA A 22 -49.94 32.02 8.05
N LEU A 23 -50.60 30.99 7.55
CA LEU A 23 -50.62 29.66 8.10
C LEU A 23 -49.15 29.15 8.12
N ALA A 24 -48.57 29.12 9.31
CA ALA A 24 -47.32 28.40 9.53
C ALA A 24 -47.60 26.91 9.32
N VAL A 25 -47.12 26.36 8.24
CA VAL A 25 -46.95 24.91 8.08
C VAL A 25 -45.82 24.53 9.05
N PRO A 26 -46.04 23.64 10.01
CA PRO A 26 -44.94 23.18 10.82
C PRO A 26 -43.97 22.45 9.89
N ALA A 27 -42.71 22.91 9.84
CA ALA A 27 -41.62 22.14 9.30
C ALA A 27 -41.59 20.84 10.09
N ALA A 28 -41.96 19.75 9.45
CA ALA A 28 -41.72 18.42 9.99
C ALA A 28 -40.22 18.34 10.22
N ALA A 29 -39.81 18.31 11.47
CA ALA A 29 -38.45 17.86 11.82
C ALA A 29 -38.37 16.41 11.30
N VAL A 30 -37.65 16.23 10.23
CA VAL A 30 -37.16 14.89 9.82
C VAL A 30 -36.26 14.51 10.98
N THR A 31 -36.77 13.68 11.88
CA THR A 31 -35.92 12.95 12.81
C THR A 31 -35.09 12.02 11.92
N GLN A 32 -33.88 12.40 11.66
CA GLN A 32 -32.87 11.52 11.08
C GLN A 32 -32.69 10.40 12.10
N GLU A 33 -33.28 9.23 11.82
CA GLU A 33 -32.94 8.02 12.58
C GLU A 33 -31.42 7.88 12.53
N ALA A 34 -30.80 7.70 13.70
CA ALA A 34 -29.37 7.38 13.75
C ALA A 34 -29.13 6.16 12.85
N PRO A 35 -28.12 6.17 11.98
CA PRO A 35 -27.83 5.05 11.11
C PRO A 35 -27.71 3.77 11.97
N ALA A 36 -28.27 2.66 11.50
CA ALA A 36 -28.16 1.39 12.18
C ALA A 36 -26.66 1.05 12.34
N ALA A 37 -26.30 0.51 13.51
CA ALA A 37 -24.92 0.15 13.75
C ALA A 37 -24.46 -0.90 12.72
N ILE A 38 -23.34 -0.66 12.04
CA ILE A 38 -22.74 -1.58 11.06
C ILE A 38 -22.51 -2.92 11.75
N ALA A 39 -23.07 -4.01 11.20
CA ALA A 39 -22.92 -5.36 11.74
C ALA A 39 -21.66 -6.01 11.17
N VAL A 40 -20.71 -6.34 12.05
CA VAL A 40 -19.48 -7.04 11.68
C VAL A 40 -19.57 -8.49 12.14
N PRO A 41 -19.53 -9.50 11.25
CA PRO A 41 -19.54 -10.91 11.62
C PRO A 41 -18.32 -11.27 12.48
N PRO A 42 -18.43 -12.23 13.42
CA PRO A 42 -17.29 -12.67 14.23
C PRO A 42 -16.22 -13.36 13.37
N LEU A 43 -14.96 -13.36 13.84
CA LEU A 43 -13.85 -14.04 13.13
C LEU A 43 -14.01 -15.54 13.04
N GLY A 44 -14.68 -16.17 14.02
CA GLY A 44 -15.11 -17.56 13.96
C GLY A 44 -13.98 -18.60 14.07
N PHE A 45 -12.86 -18.29 14.75
CA PHE A 45 -11.77 -19.23 14.96
C PHE A 45 -12.02 -20.19 16.14
N VAL A 46 -11.57 -21.44 15.98
CA VAL A 46 -11.58 -22.46 17.02
C VAL A 46 -10.15 -22.76 17.45
N LYS A 47 -9.90 -22.72 18.78
CA LYS A 47 -8.59 -22.98 19.38
C LYS A 47 -8.42 -24.44 19.79
N ARG A 48 -7.23 -25.00 19.56
CA ARG A 48 -6.69 -26.16 20.30
C ARG A 48 -5.21 -25.93 20.60
N THR A 49 -4.69 -26.53 21.68
CA THR A 49 -3.27 -26.48 22.03
C THR A 49 -2.67 -27.87 21.86
N LEU A 50 -1.53 -27.97 21.20
CA LEU A 50 -0.82 -29.23 20.99
C LEU A 50 -0.08 -29.67 22.26
N PRO A 51 0.30 -30.98 22.38
CA PRO A 51 1.06 -31.47 23.55
C PRO A 51 2.41 -30.77 23.77
N ASN A 52 3.01 -30.20 22.74
CA ASN A 52 4.24 -29.42 22.81
C ASN A 52 4.01 -27.92 23.12
N GLY A 53 2.78 -27.49 23.38
CA GLY A 53 2.45 -26.12 23.76
C GLY A 53 2.11 -25.18 22.62
N MET A 54 2.24 -25.59 21.35
CA MET A 54 1.84 -24.76 20.21
C MET A 54 0.33 -24.53 20.21
N ASP A 55 -0.09 -23.28 20.10
CA ASP A 55 -1.49 -22.91 19.93
C ASP A 55 -1.89 -22.97 18.45
N VAL A 56 -3.01 -23.60 18.17
CA VAL A 56 -3.58 -23.77 16.84
C VAL A 56 -4.95 -23.15 16.78
N TYR A 57 -5.18 -22.26 15.80
CA TYR A 57 -6.46 -21.62 15.53
C TYR A 57 -6.94 -21.94 14.12
N THR A 58 -8.17 -22.39 13.95
CA THR A 58 -8.72 -22.78 12.65
C THR A 58 -10.06 -22.11 12.37
N SER A 59 -10.26 -21.62 11.13
CA SER A 59 -11.55 -21.08 10.67
C SER A 59 -11.85 -21.60 9.26
N ARG A 60 -12.86 -22.47 9.15
CA ARG A 60 -13.24 -23.09 7.89
C ARG A 60 -14.13 -22.16 7.07
N ASP A 61 -13.74 -21.92 5.81
CA ASP A 61 -14.49 -21.14 4.83
C ASP A 61 -14.49 -21.86 3.48
N THR A 62 -15.65 -22.31 3.02
CA THR A 62 -15.82 -23.04 1.77
C THR A 62 -16.26 -22.14 0.61
N THR A 63 -16.36 -20.85 0.82
CA THR A 63 -16.72 -19.88 -0.22
C THR A 63 -15.53 -19.51 -1.10
N THR A 64 -14.30 -19.77 -0.63
CA THR A 64 -13.06 -19.60 -1.38
C THR A 64 -12.51 -20.96 -1.84
N SER A 65 -11.71 -20.95 -2.90
CA SER A 65 -10.91 -22.11 -3.34
C SER A 65 -9.55 -22.19 -2.64
N ASN A 66 -9.20 -21.19 -1.83
CA ASN A 66 -7.90 -21.03 -1.22
C ASN A 66 -7.90 -21.43 0.27
N VAL A 67 -6.69 -21.53 0.80
CA VAL A 67 -6.43 -21.65 2.22
C VAL A 67 -5.24 -20.78 2.57
N THR A 68 -5.32 -20.08 3.70
CA THR A 68 -4.16 -19.39 4.29
C THR A 68 -3.64 -20.16 5.48
N ILE A 69 -2.33 -20.27 5.59
CA ILE A 69 -1.61 -20.80 6.76
C ILE A 69 -0.64 -19.73 7.25
N GLN A 70 -0.69 -19.44 8.54
CA GLN A 70 0.18 -18.45 9.17
C GLN A 70 0.84 -19.06 10.40
N VAL A 71 2.14 -18.87 10.52
CA VAL A 71 2.91 -19.27 11.71
C VAL A 71 3.61 -18.05 12.27
N TRP A 72 3.21 -17.63 13.45
CA TRP A 72 3.73 -16.43 14.11
C TRP A 72 4.50 -16.81 15.36
N TYR A 73 5.71 -16.26 15.50
CA TYR A 73 6.57 -16.44 16.65
C TYR A 73 6.56 -15.21 17.53
N ARG A 74 6.38 -15.40 18.85
CA ARG A 74 6.42 -14.32 19.84
C ARG A 74 7.86 -13.85 20.07
N VAL A 75 8.46 -13.30 19.05
CA VAL A 75 9.80 -12.73 19.03
C VAL A 75 9.87 -11.62 17.99
N GLY A 76 10.33 -10.46 18.37
CA GLY A 76 10.46 -9.28 17.52
C GLY A 76 11.73 -8.51 17.81
N SER A 77 11.85 -7.29 17.28
CA SER A 77 13.06 -6.49 17.44
C SER A 77 13.37 -6.12 18.90
N LYS A 78 12.38 -6.15 19.81
CA LYS A 78 12.64 -5.95 21.25
C LYS A 78 13.55 -7.02 21.84
N ASP A 79 13.56 -8.21 21.25
CA ASP A 79 14.30 -9.38 21.71
C ASP A 79 15.71 -9.48 21.11
N ASP A 80 16.06 -8.58 20.21
CA ASP A 80 17.39 -8.54 19.59
C ASP A 80 18.46 -8.29 20.65
N PRO A 81 19.57 -9.07 20.67
CA PRO A 81 20.64 -8.85 21.63
C PRO A 81 21.27 -7.45 21.54
N GLU A 82 21.88 -7.00 22.59
CA GLU A 82 22.60 -5.72 22.61
C GLU A 82 23.72 -5.71 21.55
N GLY A 83 23.79 -4.68 20.73
CA GLY A 83 24.75 -4.55 19.61
C GLY A 83 24.52 -5.55 18.48
N ARG A 84 23.31 -6.09 18.38
CA ARG A 84 22.86 -7.04 17.36
C ARG A 84 21.44 -6.70 16.88
N SER A 85 21.13 -5.41 16.73
CA SER A 85 19.82 -5.00 16.22
C SER A 85 19.57 -5.51 14.80
N GLY A 86 18.34 -5.90 14.49
CA GLY A 86 17.91 -6.47 13.22
C GLY A 86 17.95 -7.99 13.14
N PHE A 87 18.15 -8.71 14.28
CA PHE A 87 18.19 -10.17 14.28
C PHE A 87 16.83 -10.81 14.03
N ALA A 88 15.77 -10.32 14.65
CA ALA A 88 14.42 -10.80 14.37
C ALA A 88 14.08 -10.66 12.88
N HIS A 89 14.41 -9.50 12.29
CA HIS A 89 14.23 -9.27 10.86
C HIS A 89 15.17 -10.13 9.99
N MET A 90 16.42 -10.33 10.38
CA MET A 90 17.32 -11.27 9.70
C MET A 90 16.72 -12.68 9.67
N PHE A 91 16.05 -13.12 10.76
CA PHE A 91 15.37 -14.39 10.79
C PHE A 91 14.13 -14.46 9.92
N GLU A 92 13.43 -13.34 9.72
CA GLU A 92 12.39 -13.26 8.70
C GLU A 92 12.91 -13.80 7.36
N HIS A 93 14.09 -13.32 6.91
CA HIS A 93 14.74 -13.79 5.68
C HIS A 93 15.24 -15.24 5.76
N LEU A 94 15.93 -15.59 6.85
CA LEU A 94 16.58 -16.89 6.97
C LEU A 94 15.61 -18.07 7.03
N MET A 95 14.38 -17.85 7.50
CA MET A 95 13.35 -18.90 7.54
C MET A 95 12.83 -19.32 6.16
N PHE A 96 13.09 -18.56 5.10
CA PHE A 96 12.81 -18.96 3.72
C PHE A 96 13.91 -19.84 3.11
N LYS A 97 15.02 -20.08 3.83
CA LYS A 97 16.16 -20.82 3.33
C LYS A 97 15.99 -22.33 3.48
N ALA A 98 17.05 -23.05 3.20
CA ALA A 98 17.04 -24.52 3.19
C ALA A 98 16.63 -25.13 4.54
N THR A 99 16.04 -26.31 4.46
CA THR A 99 15.94 -27.23 5.61
C THR A 99 16.78 -28.48 5.30
N LYS A 100 16.83 -29.42 6.25
CA LYS A 100 17.50 -30.71 5.96
C LYS A 100 16.90 -31.46 4.75
N ASP A 101 15.59 -31.28 4.49
CA ASP A 101 14.84 -31.96 3.44
C ASP A 101 14.64 -31.07 2.18
N PHE A 102 14.72 -29.75 2.31
CA PHE A 102 14.42 -28.81 1.24
C PHE A 102 15.64 -27.93 0.91
N PRO A 103 16.02 -27.80 -0.39
CA PRO A 103 16.99 -26.79 -0.81
C PRO A 103 16.43 -25.37 -0.67
N ASP A 104 17.30 -24.38 -0.78
CA ASP A 104 16.93 -22.96 -0.81
C ASP A 104 15.80 -22.68 -1.80
N GLU A 105 14.98 -21.65 -1.53
CA GLU A 105 13.86 -21.21 -2.36
C GLU A 105 12.67 -22.19 -2.42
N THR A 106 12.72 -23.32 -1.71
CA THR A 106 11.62 -24.28 -1.75
C THR A 106 10.34 -23.69 -1.20
N PHE A 107 10.39 -22.84 -0.15
CA PHE A 107 9.22 -22.20 0.43
C PHE A 107 8.52 -21.28 -0.57
N ASP A 108 9.27 -20.44 -1.27
CA ASP A 108 8.74 -19.58 -2.32
C ASP A 108 8.10 -20.39 -3.44
N ARG A 109 8.75 -21.48 -3.83
CA ARG A 109 8.22 -22.37 -4.87
C ARG A 109 6.99 -23.15 -4.43
N LEU A 110 6.87 -23.53 -3.15
CA LEU A 110 5.69 -24.21 -2.62
C LEU A 110 4.42 -23.37 -2.69
N THR A 111 4.58 -22.07 -2.73
CA THR A 111 3.49 -21.10 -2.83
C THR A 111 3.33 -20.54 -4.24
N GLU A 112 4.34 -19.90 -4.79
CA GLU A 112 4.28 -19.29 -6.12
C GLU A 112 4.08 -20.31 -7.25
N ASP A 113 4.80 -21.46 -7.23
CA ASP A 113 4.69 -22.47 -8.29
C ASP A 113 3.30 -23.09 -8.40
N VAL A 114 2.44 -22.88 -7.40
CA VAL A 114 1.06 -23.38 -7.37
C VAL A 114 0.00 -22.29 -7.46
N GLY A 115 0.42 -21.04 -7.67
CA GLY A 115 -0.48 -19.88 -7.82
C GLY A 115 -0.92 -19.25 -6.51
N GLY A 116 -0.19 -19.50 -5.43
CA GLY A 116 -0.34 -18.81 -4.16
C GLY A 116 0.65 -17.65 -4.02
N ASN A 117 0.59 -17.03 -2.85
CA ASN A 117 1.53 -16.01 -2.39
C ASN A 117 2.04 -16.36 -1.00
N ASN A 118 3.22 -15.86 -0.68
CA ASN A 118 3.79 -15.90 0.65
C ASN A 118 4.46 -14.57 0.96
N ASN A 119 4.52 -14.27 2.24
CA ASN A 119 5.32 -13.18 2.74
C ASN A 119 5.60 -13.40 4.24
N ALA A 120 6.37 -12.50 4.82
CA ALA A 120 6.58 -12.43 6.25
C ALA A 120 6.68 -10.96 6.68
N PHE A 121 6.64 -10.73 7.97
CA PHE A 121 6.89 -9.42 8.55
C PHE A 121 7.50 -9.57 9.94
N THR A 122 8.27 -8.56 10.31
CA THR A 122 8.79 -8.40 11.66
C THR A 122 8.31 -7.08 12.27
N SER A 123 7.81 -7.15 13.48
CA SER A 123 7.53 -5.98 14.30
C SER A 123 8.38 -5.99 15.56
N ASP A 124 8.07 -5.11 16.49
CA ASP A 124 8.74 -5.06 17.76
C ASP A 124 8.49 -6.30 18.64
N ASP A 125 7.32 -6.93 18.50
CA ASP A 125 6.84 -8.00 19.37
C ASP A 125 6.71 -9.37 18.70
N VAL A 126 6.71 -9.43 17.36
CA VAL A 126 6.40 -10.64 16.61
C VAL A 126 7.12 -10.71 15.28
N THR A 127 7.44 -11.93 14.86
CA THR A 127 7.81 -12.27 13.48
C THR A 127 6.77 -13.25 12.95
N GLY A 128 6.04 -12.86 11.92
CA GLY A 128 4.93 -13.61 11.33
C GLY A 128 5.25 -14.05 9.91
N TYR A 129 4.97 -15.34 9.60
CA TYR A 129 5.09 -15.93 8.27
C TYR A 129 3.69 -16.32 7.82
N PHE A 130 3.32 -15.99 6.59
CA PHE A 130 2.00 -16.29 6.05
C PHE A 130 2.06 -16.70 4.59
N GLN A 131 1.17 -17.61 4.23
CA GLN A 131 1.07 -18.17 2.89
C GLN A 131 -0.40 -18.42 2.56
N THR A 132 -0.81 -18.01 1.37
CA THR A 132 -2.14 -18.29 0.83
C THR A 132 -1.98 -19.06 -0.47
N VAL A 133 -2.58 -20.25 -0.56
CA VAL A 133 -2.44 -21.15 -1.71
C VAL A 133 -3.79 -21.78 -2.06
N PRO A 134 -3.96 -22.38 -3.25
CA PRO A 134 -5.08 -23.28 -3.52
C PRO A 134 -5.15 -24.39 -2.48
N ALA A 135 -6.35 -24.66 -1.97
CA ALA A 135 -6.60 -25.51 -0.80
C ALA A 135 -6.02 -26.95 -0.89
N ASN A 136 -5.87 -27.45 -2.11
CA ASN A 136 -5.30 -28.79 -2.37
C ASN A 136 -3.82 -28.91 -2.03
N HIS A 137 -3.12 -27.82 -1.69
CA HIS A 137 -1.72 -27.80 -1.32
C HIS A 137 -1.47 -27.69 0.19
N LEU A 138 -2.51 -27.68 1.03
CA LEU A 138 -2.41 -27.41 2.47
C LEU A 138 -1.50 -28.40 3.21
N GLU A 139 -1.58 -29.71 2.94
CA GLU A 139 -0.71 -30.71 3.60
C GLU A 139 0.77 -30.43 3.36
N ARG A 140 1.12 -30.02 2.13
CA ARG A 140 2.51 -29.70 1.76
C ARG A 140 3.05 -28.52 2.57
N LEU A 141 2.21 -27.52 2.82
CA LEU A 141 2.60 -26.36 3.62
C LEU A 141 2.73 -26.70 5.10
N ILE A 142 1.82 -27.50 5.68
CA ILE A 142 1.95 -27.99 7.08
C ILE A 142 3.24 -28.78 7.25
N PHE A 143 3.59 -29.65 6.29
CA PHE A 143 4.83 -30.40 6.30
C PHE A 143 6.06 -29.46 6.18
N ALA A 144 6.00 -28.48 5.30
CA ALA A 144 7.09 -27.52 5.12
C ALA A 144 7.31 -26.65 6.37
N GLU A 145 6.23 -26.17 7.00
CA GLU A 145 6.27 -25.44 8.27
C GLU A 145 6.92 -26.27 9.39
N ALA A 146 6.56 -27.55 9.50
CA ALA A 146 7.18 -28.45 10.46
C ALA A 146 8.67 -28.66 10.15
N SER A 147 9.06 -28.74 8.88
CA SER A 147 10.46 -28.89 8.46
C SER A 147 11.29 -27.67 8.80
N ARG A 148 10.82 -26.44 8.50
CA ARG A 148 11.57 -25.22 8.81
C ARG A 148 11.66 -24.94 10.31
N LEU A 149 10.62 -25.25 11.08
CA LEU A 149 10.66 -25.10 12.54
C LEU A 149 11.66 -26.08 13.19
N SER A 150 11.78 -27.30 12.66
CA SER A 150 12.56 -28.36 13.30
C SER A 150 13.97 -28.58 12.74
N SER A 151 14.26 -28.12 11.53
CA SER A 151 15.49 -28.52 10.84
C SER A 151 16.03 -27.48 9.83
N LEU A 152 15.88 -26.21 10.15
CA LEU A 152 16.41 -25.09 9.35
C LEU A 152 17.93 -25.25 9.13
N VAL A 153 18.39 -24.98 7.92
CA VAL A 153 19.81 -25.03 7.52
C VAL A 153 20.29 -23.61 7.26
N VAL A 154 21.13 -23.11 8.15
CA VAL A 154 21.84 -21.84 7.96
C VAL A 154 23.34 -22.10 8.01
N ASN A 155 24.06 -21.73 6.96
CA ASN A 155 25.51 -21.79 6.88
C ASN A 155 26.09 -20.39 6.63
N GLU A 156 27.41 -20.24 6.70
CA GLU A 156 28.09 -18.95 6.55
C GLU A 156 27.72 -18.24 5.24
N ALA A 157 27.69 -18.94 4.12
CA ALA A 157 27.41 -18.34 2.81
C ALA A 157 25.97 -17.81 2.71
N VAL A 158 24.98 -18.55 3.23
CA VAL A 158 23.59 -18.13 3.29
C VAL A 158 23.43 -16.92 4.22
N PHE A 159 24.05 -16.98 5.39
CA PHE A 159 24.00 -15.87 6.34
C PHE A 159 24.61 -14.58 5.76
N GLU A 160 25.79 -14.67 5.14
CA GLU A 160 26.45 -13.50 4.53
C GLU A 160 25.61 -12.91 3.38
N SER A 161 25.02 -13.76 2.56
CA SER A 161 24.14 -13.34 1.46
C SER A 161 22.91 -12.59 1.97
N GLU A 162 22.20 -13.15 2.95
CA GLU A 162 21.00 -12.51 3.49
C GLU A 162 21.32 -11.24 4.27
N ARG A 163 22.41 -11.21 4.99
CA ARG A 163 22.90 -9.98 5.62
C ARG A 163 23.11 -8.86 4.61
N ASP A 164 23.68 -9.15 3.45
CA ASP A 164 23.89 -8.15 2.41
C ASP A 164 22.55 -7.71 1.77
N VAL A 165 21.57 -8.60 1.65
CA VAL A 165 20.20 -8.26 1.21
C VAL A 165 19.53 -7.31 2.22
N VAL A 166 19.57 -7.62 3.51
CA VAL A 166 19.00 -6.76 4.57
C VAL A 166 19.69 -5.38 4.60
N LYS A 167 20.99 -5.32 4.40
CA LYS A 167 21.72 -4.03 4.29
C LYS A 167 21.29 -3.23 3.07
N GLU A 168 20.99 -3.89 1.95
CA GLU A 168 20.49 -3.22 0.76
C GLU A 168 19.07 -2.70 0.96
N GLU A 169 18.23 -3.47 1.64
CA GLU A 169 16.90 -3.04 2.06
C GLU A 169 16.96 -1.81 2.99
N TYR A 170 17.89 -1.81 3.96
CA TYR A 170 18.12 -0.64 4.81
C TYR A 170 18.50 0.60 3.97
N ARG A 171 19.36 0.43 2.97
CA ARG A 171 19.72 1.54 2.07
C ARG A 171 18.50 2.05 1.29
N GLN A 172 17.68 1.14 0.80
CA GLN A 172 16.48 1.49 0.01
C GLN A 172 15.39 2.12 0.88
N GLY A 173 15.03 1.52 2.00
CA GLY A 173 13.91 1.93 2.84
C GLY A 173 14.25 3.10 3.78
N VAL A 174 15.46 3.10 4.34
CA VAL A 174 15.85 4.09 5.35
C VAL A 174 16.67 5.22 4.77
N LEU A 175 17.70 4.92 3.96
CA LEU A 175 18.65 5.94 3.51
C LEU A 175 18.23 6.67 2.24
N ALA A 176 17.64 5.97 1.26
CA ALA A 176 17.27 6.56 -0.02
C ALA A 176 15.93 7.32 0.04
N GLN A 177 15.03 6.94 0.96
CA GLN A 177 13.75 7.63 1.13
C GLN A 177 13.94 8.97 1.87
N PRO A 178 13.28 10.05 1.42
CA PRO A 178 13.43 11.38 2.05
C PRO A 178 13.15 11.39 3.55
N TYR A 179 12.13 10.66 3.99
CA TYR A 179 11.69 10.60 5.40
C TYR A 179 11.97 9.24 6.06
N GLY A 180 12.70 8.33 5.40
CA GLY A 180 12.98 6.99 5.92
C GLY A 180 13.72 7.02 7.25
N ARG A 181 14.76 7.87 7.39
CA ARG A 181 15.48 8.05 8.65
C ARG A 181 14.58 8.61 9.76
N LEU A 182 13.67 9.52 9.42
CA LEU A 182 12.76 10.11 10.39
C LEU A 182 11.88 9.04 11.04
N PHE A 183 11.14 8.31 10.21
CA PHE A 183 10.12 7.37 10.71
C PHE A 183 10.72 6.08 11.24
N SER A 184 11.76 5.53 10.60
CA SER A 184 12.33 4.24 11.00
C SER A 184 13.36 4.34 12.12
N VAL A 185 14.06 5.48 12.27
CA VAL A 185 15.18 5.58 13.20
C VAL A 185 14.98 6.67 14.25
N PHE A 186 14.80 7.92 13.82
CA PHE A 186 14.85 9.05 14.74
C PHE A 186 13.59 9.18 15.59
N MET A 187 12.44 8.83 15.06
CA MET A 187 11.18 8.88 15.79
C MET A 187 11.16 7.86 16.94
N PRO A 188 11.33 6.55 16.72
CA PRO A 188 11.35 5.58 17.82
C PRO A 188 12.48 5.84 18.83
N ALA A 189 13.69 6.18 18.35
CA ALA A 189 14.83 6.51 19.23
C ALA A 189 14.61 7.73 20.11
N THR A 190 13.73 8.64 19.70
CA THR A 190 13.40 9.84 20.48
C THR A 190 12.18 9.61 21.37
N ILE A 191 11.22 8.79 20.95
CA ILE A 191 10.02 8.46 21.72
C ILE A 191 10.40 7.62 22.95
N TYR A 192 11.12 6.52 22.74
CA TYR A 192 11.52 5.60 23.80
C TYR A 192 12.92 5.95 24.32
N GLN A 193 13.10 5.97 25.63
CA GLN A 193 14.37 6.32 26.27
C GLN A 193 15.20 5.09 26.60
N GLU A 194 14.56 4.05 27.14
CA GLU A 194 15.22 2.82 27.60
C GLU A 194 14.65 1.56 26.93
N HIS A 195 13.32 1.52 26.68
CA HIS A 195 12.70 0.34 26.10
C HIS A 195 13.30 -0.03 24.74
N PRO A 196 13.49 -1.32 24.42
CA PRO A 196 14.03 -1.77 23.13
C PRO A 196 13.25 -1.28 21.89
N TYR A 197 11.99 -0.90 22.01
CA TYR A 197 11.22 -0.25 20.93
C TYR A 197 11.85 1.03 20.37
N ARG A 198 12.88 1.55 21.01
CA ARG A 198 13.67 2.67 20.48
C ARG A 198 14.53 2.32 19.27
N ARG A 199 14.77 1.02 19.01
CA ARG A 199 15.54 0.54 17.86
C ARG A 199 14.60 0.34 16.67
N THR A 200 15.13 0.44 15.45
CA THR A 200 14.40 0.04 14.25
C THR A 200 14.42 -1.48 14.08
N THR A 201 13.33 -2.07 13.62
CA THR A 201 13.20 -3.52 13.41
C THR A 201 14.22 -4.06 12.40
N ILE A 202 14.56 -3.27 11.37
CA ILE A 202 15.59 -3.66 10.38
C ILE A 202 17.02 -3.61 10.94
N GLY A 203 17.21 -3.00 12.11
CA GLY A 203 18.52 -2.86 12.76
C GLY A 203 19.36 -1.72 12.19
N SER A 204 20.68 -1.85 12.33
CA SER A 204 21.66 -0.91 11.77
C SER A 204 22.70 -1.66 10.95
N ILE A 205 23.33 -0.97 9.98
CA ILE A 205 24.42 -1.57 9.18
C ILE A 205 25.58 -2.02 10.08
N GLU A 206 25.88 -1.25 11.11
CA GLU A 206 26.95 -1.54 12.06
C GLU A 206 26.69 -2.83 12.85
N ASP A 207 25.47 -3.03 13.34
CA ASP A 207 25.10 -4.23 14.10
C ASP A 207 24.99 -5.46 13.19
N LEU A 208 24.47 -5.29 11.97
CA LEU A 208 24.43 -6.35 10.96
C LEU A 208 25.86 -6.80 10.56
N ASP A 209 26.80 -5.87 10.39
CA ASP A 209 28.21 -6.20 10.11
C ASP A 209 28.92 -6.87 11.29
N ALA A 210 28.50 -6.58 12.52
CA ALA A 210 29.04 -7.19 13.72
C ALA A 210 28.45 -8.59 14.01
N ALA A 211 27.35 -8.97 13.36
CA ALA A 211 26.66 -10.24 13.55
C ALA A 211 27.51 -11.43 13.06
N THR A 212 27.41 -12.56 13.78
CA THR A 212 28.07 -13.81 13.44
C THR A 212 27.06 -14.95 13.23
N LEU A 213 27.45 -15.98 12.49
CA LEU A 213 26.60 -17.17 12.33
C LEU A 213 26.26 -17.82 13.69
N GLU A 214 27.20 -17.81 14.64
CA GLU A 214 26.94 -18.36 16.00
C GLU A 214 25.82 -17.59 16.70
N ASP A 215 25.83 -16.25 16.63
CA ASP A 215 24.79 -15.42 17.24
C ASP A 215 23.42 -15.75 16.64
N VAL A 216 23.36 -15.90 15.30
CA VAL A 216 22.16 -16.26 14.56
C VAL A 216 21.62 -17.63 14.99
N LEU A 217 22.46 -18.66 15.05
CA LEU A 217 22.05 -20.01 15.45
C LEU A 217 21.56 -20.06 16.92
N ARG A 218 22.14 -19.25 17.78
CA ARG A 218 21.72 -19.13 19.19
C ARG A 218 20.36 -18.43 19.30
N PHE A 219 20.12 -17.41 18.51
CA PHE A 219 18.82 -16.71 18.48
C PHE A 219 17.70 -17.66 18.01
N HIS A 220 17.92 -18.41 16.92
CA HIS A 220 17.00 -19.45 16.45
C HIS A 220 16.68 -20.48 17.56
N ALA A 221 17.71 -21.06 18.18
CA ALA A 221 17.55 -22.07 19.25
C ALA A 221 16.82 -21.52 20.47
N THR A 222 16.76 -20.19 20.64
CA THR A 222 16.08 -19.54 21.75
C THR A 222 14.59 -19.36 21.49
N TYR A 223 14.23 -18.82 20.33
CA TYR A 223 12.89 -18.28 20.08
C TYR A 223 12.05 -19.09 19.11
N TYR A 224 12.67 -19.84 18.15
CA TYR A 224 11.94 -20.60 17.13
C TYR A 224 11.62 -22.01 17.66
N ARG A 225 10.54 -22.10 18.43
CA ARG A 225 10.14 -23.31 19.16
C ARG A 225 8.61 -23.42 19.24
N PRO A 226 8.03 -24.63 19.36
CA PRO A 226 6.58 -24.83 19.34
C PRO A 226 5.82 -24.02 20.38
N ASP A 227 6.27 -23.96 21.63
CA ASP A 227 5.61 -23.24 22.71
C ASP A 227 5.73 -21.70 22.64
N ASN A 228 6.45 -21.19 21.63
CA ASN A 228 6.54 -19.77 21.28
C ASN A 228 5.83 -19.44 19.95
N ALA A 229 5.22 -20.44 19.30
CA ALA A 229 4.60 -20.30 18.00
C ALA A 229 3.06 -20.41 18.07
N ILE A 230 2.40 -19.66 17.21
CA ILE A 230 0.95 -19.75 16.96
C ILE A 230 0.76 -20.19 15.52
N LEU A 231 0.04 -21.30 15.31
CA LEU A 231 -0.41 -21.72 13.99
C LEU A 231 -1.85 -21.26 13.75
N MET A 232 -2.11 -20.57 12.67
CA MET A 232 -3.44 -20.15 12.26
C MET A 232 -3.72 -20.63 10.83
N VAL A 233 -4.90 -21.25 10.63
CA VAL A 233 -5.34 -21.78 9.32
C VAL A 233 -6.76 -21.34 9.05
N ALA A 234 -6.99 -20.65 7.92
CA ALA A 234 -8.33 -20.27 7.48
C ALA A 234 -8.55 -20.61 6.00
N GLY A 235 -9.80 -20.93 5.63
CA GLY A 235 -10.16 -21.22 4.24
C GLY A 235 -10.78 -22.60 4.02
N ASN A 236 -10.59 -23.15 2.83
CA ASN A 236 -11.27 -24.34 2.39
C ASN A 236 -10.50 -25.63 2.74
N PHE A 237 -10.83 -26.24 3.85
CA PHE A 237 -10.21 -27.51 4.30
C PHE A 237 -11.21 -28.44 4.99
N ASP A 238 -10.87 -29.72 5.08
CA ASP A 238 -11.54 -30.68 5.98
C ASP A 238 -10.85 -30.64 7.35
N GLN A 239 -11.61 -30.38 8.41
CA GLN A 239 -11.07 -30.23 9.77
C GLN A 239 -10.36 -31.48 10.28
N ALA A 240 -10.92 -32.68 10.00
CA ALA A 240 -10.32 -33.90 10.49
C ALA A 240 -9.01 -34.27 9.78
N GLN A 241 -8.92 -33.96 8.49
CA GLN A 241 -7.66 -34.10 7.73
C GLN A 241 -6.59 -33.12 8.24
N LEU A 242 -6.95 -31.82 8.38
CA LEU A 242 -6.06 -30.81 8.91
C LEU A 242 -5.52 -31.19 10.31
N ASP A 243 -6.41 -31.61 11.21
CA ASP A 243 -6.02 -32.06 12.55
C ASP A 243 -5.04 -33.24 12.49
N GLY A 244 -5.29 -34.20 11.58
CA GLY A 244 -4.41 -35.34 11.36
C GLY A 244 -3.01 -34.94 10.89
N TRP A 245 -2.90 -34.00 9.96
CA TRP A 245 -1.60 -33.49 9.47
C TRP A 245 -0.84 -32.71 10.55
N ILE A 246 -1.53 -31.87 11.30
CA ILE A 246 -0.93 -31.13 12.42
C ILE A 246 -0.41 -32.09 13.48
N ASP A 247 -1.18 -33.12 13.85
CA ASP A 247 -0.78 -34.12 14.82
C ASP A 247 0.40 -34.98 14.34
N GLN A 248 0.48 -35.22 13.03
CA GLN A 248 1.57 -35.99 12.41
C GLN A 248 2.87 -35.21 12.32
N TYR A 249 2.82 -33.94 11.90
CA TYR A 249 4.02 -33.18 11.52
C TYR A 249 4.48 -32.21 12.59
N LEU A 250 3.58 -31.50 13.28
CA LEU A 250 3.93 -30.43 14.22
C LEU A 250 3.94 -30.87 15.69
N ALA A 251 2.98 -31.72 16.12
CA ALA A 251 2.88 -32.14 17.51
C ALA A 251 4.14 -32.91 18.02
N PRO A 252 4.89 -33.69 17.20
CA PRO A 252 6.09 -34.39 17.66
C PRO A 252 7.31 -33.49 17.88
N ILE A 253 7.32 -32.25 17.42
CA ILE A 253 8.47 -31.35 17.54
C ILE A 253 8.66 -30.99 19.02
N PRO A 254 9.85 -31.28 19.62
CA PRO A 254 10.06 -31.02 21.05
C PRO A 254 10.43 -29.56 21.30
N ASN A 255 10.09 -29.09 22.51
CA ASN A 255 10.64 -27.82 23.02
C ASN A 255 12.01 -28.03 23.64
N PRO A 256 12.90 -27.02 23.62
CA PRO A 256 14.09 -26.99 24.45
C PRO A 256 13.75 -27.05 25.94
N ASP A 257 14.58 -27.71 26.74
CA ASP A 257 14.41 -27.81 28.21
C ASP A 257 14.92 -26.53 28.89
N ARG A 258 14.36 -25.40 28.56
CA ARG A 258 14.64 -24.08 29.19
C ARG A 258 13.47 -23.13 28.96
N PRO A 259 13.20 -22.21 29.90
CA PRO A 259 12.18 -21.20 29.72
C PRO A 259 12.55 -20.23 28.59
N LEU A 260 11.55 -19.63 27.98
CA LEU A 260 11.72 -18.47 27.09
C LEU A 260 12.25 -17.30 27.92
N PRO A 261 13.21 -16.53 27.40
CA PRO A 261 13.57 -15.27 28.01
C PRO A 261 12.45 -14.25 27.85
N GLU A 262 12.28 -13.42 28.86
CA GLU A 262 11.32 -12.30 28.83
C GLU A 262 12.07 -10.98 28.88
N ASN A 263 11.67 -10.03 28.05
CA ASN A 263 12.15 -8.66 28.15
C ASN A 263 11.36 -7.93 29.25
N ASP A 264 12.03 -7.54 30.33
CA ASP A 264 11.44 -6.83 31.46
C ASP A 264 11.84 -5.35 31.55
N VAL A 265 12.49 -4.82 30.51
CA VAL A 265 12.84 -3.41 30.42
C VAL A 265 11.57 -2.56 30.41
N GLN A 266 11.47 -1.64 31.35
CA GLN A 266 10.33 -0.72 31.44
C GLN A 266 10.70 0.63 30.87
N GLU A 267 9.85 1.17 30.02
CA GLU A 267 9.99 2.57 29.60
C GLU A 267 9.69 3.49 30.78
N PRO A 268 10.58 4.45 31.11
CA PRO A 268 10.35 5.36 32.23
C PRO A 268 9.21 6.35 31.91
N GLU A 269 8.45 6.72 32.95
CA GLU A 269 7.46 7.79 32.82
C GLU A 269 8.15 9.11 32.41
N PRO A 270 7.52 9.90 31.50
CA PRO A 270 8.05 11.19 31.11
C PRO A 270 8.28 12.12 32.29
N THR A 271 9.48 12.70 32.40
CA THR A 271 9.81 13.67 33.43
C THR A 271 9.69 15.13 32.99
N GLY A 272 9.34 15.35 31.75
CA GLY A 272 9.16 16.66 31.13
C GLY A 272 9.20 16.59 29.61
N PRO A 273 8.90 17.68 28.90
CA PRO A 273 8.93 17.72 27.46
C PRO A 273 10.34 17.48 26.91
N ARG A 274 10.43 16.83 25.75
CA ARG A 274 11.71 16.59 25.06
C ARG A 274 11.66 17.17 23.66
N GLU A 275 12.79 17.65 23.17
CA GLU A 275 12.93 18.18 21.82
C GLU A 275 14.18 17.64 21.15
N ALA A 276 14.07 17.33 19.87
CA ALA A 276 15.18 16.92 19.02
C ALA A 276 15.08 17.57 17.65
N THR A 277 16.24 17.84 17.03
CA THR A 277 16.31 18.28 15.62
C THR A 277 17.28 17.39 14.89
N PHE A 278 16.81 16.81 13.79
CA PHE A 278 17.59 15.95 12.93
C PHE A 278 17.71 16.54 11.54
N TYR A 279 18.81 16.22 10.89
CA TYR A 279 19.13 16.68 9.56
C TYR A 279 19.47 15.48 8.67
N ALA A 280 18.97 15.47 7.44
CA ALA A 280 19.28 14.41 6.49
C ALA A 280 19.40 14.96 5.06
N PRO A 281 20.18 14.29 4.19
CA PRO A 281 20.20 14.64 2.79
C PRO A 281 18.83 14.35 2.15
N ASN A 282 18.55 15.01 1.03
CA ASN A 282 17.37 14.78 0.20
C ASN A 282 16.02 14.98 0.93
N VAL A 283 15.94 15.89 1.89
CA VAL A 283 14.69 16.32 2.53
C VAL A 283 14.11 17.50 1.74
N PRO A 284 13.12 17.27 0.88
CA PRO A 284 12.60 18.33 0.00
C PRO A 284 11.74 19.35 0.73
N LEU A 285 11.04 18.92 1.78
CA LEU A 285 10.16 19.73 2.61
C LEU A 285 10.45 19.41 4.09
N PRO A 286 10.51 20.39 4.99
CA PRO A 286 10.67 20.12 6.41
C PRO A 286 9.54 19.25 6.96
N ALA A 287 9.86 18.41 7.94
CA ALA A 287 8.84 17.64 8.67
C ALA A 287 8.95 17.86 10.18
N VAL A 288 7.82 17.72 10.84
CA VAL A 288 7.73 17.77 12.30
C VAL A 288 6.93 16.57 12.82
N VAL A 289 7.32 16.08 14.00
CA VAL A 289 6.57 15.06 14.73
C VAL A 289 6.36 15.56 16.15
N LEU A 290 5.14 15.45 16.64
CA LEU A 290 4.81 15.54 18.06
C LEU A 290 4.37 14.15 18.53
N ALA A 291 4.98 13.65 19.59
CA ALA A 291 4.63 12.35 20.12
C ALA A 291 4.39 12.40 21.64
N TRP A 292 3.56 11.50 22.11
CA TRP A 292 3.21 11.35 23.52
C TRP A 292 3.28 9.88 23.89
N PRO A 293 4.08 9.48 24.90
CA PRO A 293 3.98 8.15 25.47
C PRO A 293 2.58 7.91 26.02
N THR A 294 1.97 6.77 25.64
CA THR A 294 0.62 6.40 26.00
C THR A 294 0.58 5.06 26.75
N VAL A 295 -0.17 4.09 26.30
CA VAL A 295 -0.48 2.84 26.98
C VAL A 295 -0.15 1.64 26.10
N PRO A 296 0.19 0.47 26.68
CA PRO A 296 0.31 -0.76 25.92
C PRO A 296 -1.06 -1.26 25.41
N TYR A 297 -1.02 -2.21 24.45
CA TYR A 297 -2.20 -2.72 23.74
C TYR A 297 -3.31 -3.23 24.67
N ALA A 298 -2.97 -3.98 25.70
CA ALA A 298 -3.95 -4.57 26.63
C ALA A 298 -4.63 -3.56 27.57
N HIS A 299 -4.21 -2.28 27.56
CA HIS A 299 -4.75 -1.27 28.47
C HIS A 299 -6.16 -0.80 28.05
N PRO A 300 -7.12 -0.63 28.98
CA PRO A 300 -8.50 -0.23 28.64
C PRO A 300 -8.62 1.15 27.97
N ASP A 301 -7.69 2.09 28.21
CA ASP A 301 -7.70 3.41 27.56
C ASP A 301 -7.31 3.36 26.07
N ARG A 302 -6.75 2.25 25.57
CA ARG A 302 -6.35 2.10 24.17
C ARG A 302 -7.50 2.40 23.19
N ILE A 303 -8.68 1.84 23.43
CA ILE A 303 -9.82 2.01 22.52
C ILE A 303 -10.24 3.49 22.41
N ALA A 304 -10.26 4.21 23.53
CA ALA A 304 -10.57 5.64 23.51
C ALA A 304 -9.47 6.45 22.77
N LEU A 305 -8.20 6.06 22.88
CA LEU A 305 -7.09 6.67 22.13
C LEU A 305 -7.17 6.33 20.63
N THR A 306 -7.60 5.12 20.26
CA THR A 306 -7.84 4.75 18.85
C THR A 306 -8.97 5.61 18.24
N VAL A 307 -10.08 5.80 18.95
CA VAL A 307 -11.17 6.67 18.46
C VAL A 307 -10.76 8.15 18.43
N LEU A 308 -9.94 8.60 19.39
CA LEU A 308 -9.35 9.94 19.36
C LEU A 308 -8.49 10.15 18.11
N ASP A 309 -7.64 9.16 17.77
CA ASP A 309 -6.81 9.21 16.57
C ASP A 309 -7.64 9.26 15.30
N GLY A 310 -8.73 8.49 15.22
CA GLY A 310 -9.69 8.57 14.13
C GLY A 310 -10.22 10.01 13.92
N ILE A 311 -10.64 10.69 14.99
CA ILE A 311 -11.08 12.09 14.90
C ILE A 311 -9.91 13.03 14.53
N LEU A 312 -8.69 12.71 14.99
CA LEU A 312 -7.53 13.57 14.80
C LEU A 312 -7.04 13.56 13.35
N SER A 313 -6.96 12.38 12.70
CA SER A 313 -6.27 12.29 11.41
C SER A 313 -6.85 11.30 10.39
N THR A 314 -7.93 10.57 10.68
CA THR A 314 -8.49 9.66 9.68
C THR A 314 -9.42 10.44 8.75
N GLY A 315 -9.14 10.36 7.43
CA GLY A 315 -9.95 11.01 6.40
C GLY A 315 -9.70 12.52 6.22
N GLU A 316 -10.37 13.08 5.22
CA GLU A 316 -10.26 14.51 4.87
C GLU A 316 -11.13 15.43 5.78
N SER A 317 -12.08 14.86 6.53
CA SER A 317 -12.86 15.60 7.52
C SER A 317 -12.14 15.75 8.87
N SER A 318 -11.07 14.95 9.09
CA SER A 318 -10.30 14.93 10.33
C SER A 318 -9.71 16.29 10.70
N ARG A 319 -9.48 16.49 12.01
CA ARG A 319 -9.04 17.79 12.53
C ARG A 319 -7.68 18.21 11.95
N MET A 320 -6.73 17.31 11.82
CA MET A 320 -5.40 17.65 11.27
C MET A 320 -5.47 17.97 9.78
N TYR A 321 -6.12 17.13 8.98
CA TYR A 321 -6.25 17.41 7.56
C TYR A 321 -6.97 18.73 7.33
N ARG A 322 -8.13 18.92 7.95
CA ARG A 322 -8.93 20.12 7.80
C ARG A 322 -8.17 21.37 8.22
N SER A 323 -7.51 21.35 9.38
CA SER A 323 -6.82 22.53 9.92
C SER A 323 -5.53 22.83 9.18
N LEU A 324 -4.60 21.83 9.02
CA LEU A 324 -3.25 22.07 8.53
C LEU A 324 -3.16 22.03 6.99
N VAL A 325 -3.93 21.13 6.36
CA VAL A 325 -3.83 20.89 4.91
C VAL A 325 -4.86 21.75 4.16
N TYR A 326 -6.14 21.73 4.60
CA TYR A 326 -7.22 22.37 3.88
C TYR A 326 -7.35 23.88 4.21
N GLU A 327 -7.51 24.26 5.50
CA GLU A 327 -7.82 25.63 5.90
C GLU A 327 -6.57 26.53 5.94
N GLN A 328 -5.50 26.10 6.62
CA GLN A 328 -4.28 26.88 6.79
C GLN A 328 -3.27 26.70 5.63
N GLN A 329 -3.33 25.60 4.91
CA GLN A 329 -2.44 25.27 3.78
C GLN A 329 -0.95 25.33 4.15
N ILE A 330 -0.62 25.00 5.41
CA ILE A 330 0.75 25.01 5.93
C ILE A 330 1.44 23.65 5.79
N ALA A 331 0.68 22.61 5.49
CA ALA A 331 1.17 21.25 5.37
C ALA A 331 0.78 20.65 4.00
N ALA A 332 1.71 19.95 3.39
CA ALA A 332 1.46 19.07 2.24
C ALA A 332 0.81 17.76 2.70
N GLN A 333 1.15 17.31 3.92
CA GLN A 333 0.59 16.12 4.55
C GLN A 333 0.55 16.32 6.06
N ALA A 334 -0.54 15.88 6.70
CA ALA A 334 -0.68 15.84 8.14
C ALA A 334 -1.43 14.57 8.53
N SER A 335 -0.90 13.81 9.49
CA SER A 335 -1.49 12.57 9.96
C SER A 335 -1.05 12.25 11.38
N SER A 336 -1.74 11.33 12.03
CA SER A 336 -1.33 10.75 13.29
C SER A 336 -1.40 9.23 13.24
N SER A 337 -0.70 8.58 14.16
CA SER A 337 -0.70 7.13 14.28
C SER A 337 -0.49 6.75 15.74
N PRO A 338 -1.38 5.95 16.32
CA PRO A 338 -1.14 5.30 17.58
C PRO A 338 -0.26 4.06 17.36
N ASP A 339 0.75 3.92 18.20
CA ASP A 339 1.53 2.70 18.33
C ASP A 339 1.18 2.07 19.70
N PHE A 340 0.50 0.94 19.66
CA PHE A 340 0.11 0.19 20.85
C PHE A 340 0.78 -1.17 20.82
N SER A 341 2.05 -1.22 21.19
CA SER A 341 2.80 -2.45 21.29
C SER A 341 2.51 -3.18 22.60
N GLN A 342 3.02 -4.39 22.78
CA GLN A 342 2.72 -5.26 23.92
C GLN A 342 3.09 -4.64 25.27
N GLN A 343 4.22 -3.94 25.38
CA GLN A 343 4.79 -3.47 26.64
C GLN A 343 4.71 -1.94 26.85
N ALA A 344 4.63 -1.17 25.78
CA ALA A 344 4.52 0.29 25.82
C ALA A 344 3.73 0.80 24.62
N GLY A 345 3.35 2.08 24.62
CA GLY A 345 2.68 2.69 23.49
C GLY A 345 2.96 4.18 23.37
N ALA A 346 2.70 4.72 22.21
CA ALA A 346 2.79 6.15 21.90
C ALA A 346 1.68 6.58 20.94
N LEU A 347 1.28 7.84 20.97
CA LEU A 347 0.55 8.51 19.89
C LEU A 347 1.51 9.50 19.25
N SER A 348 1.67 9.43 17.95
CA SER A 348 2.49 10.35 17.15
C SER A 348 1.62 11.13 16.18
N ALA A 349 1.78 12.46 16.11
CA ALA A 349 1.18 13.29 15.08
C ALA A 349 2.30 13.96 14.29
N TYR A 350 2.28 13.89 12.97
CA TYR A 350 3.31 14.45 12.13
C TYR A 350 2.73 15.34 11.02
N SER A 351 3.57 16.22 10.52
CA SER A 351 3.26 17.04 9.35
C SER A 351 4.50 17.19 8.47
N ILE A 352 4.33 16.95 7.17
CA ILE A 352 5.28 17.39 6.14
C ILE A 352 4.80 18.75 5.69
N MET A 353 5.65 19.76 5.85
CA MET A 353 5.26 21.15 5.62
C MET A 353 5.03 21.43 4.14
N ALA A 354 4.11 22.31 3.81
CA ALA A 354 3.93 22.80 2.45
C ALA A 354 5.14 23.67 2.03
N GLY A 355 5.28 23.92 0.73
CA GLY A 355 6.37 24.73 0.20
C GLY A 355 6.41 26.14 0.83
N GLY A 356 7.50 26.45 1.57
CA GLY A 356 7.65 27.68 2.35
C GLY A 356 7.10 27.63 3.78
N GLY A 357 6.51 26.51 4.19
CA GLY A 357 6.10 26.26 5.58
C GLY A 357 7.30 26.08 6.52
N THR A 358 7.13 26.39 7.78
CA THR A 358 8.19 26.25 8.80
C THR A 358 7.81 25.19 9.83
N PRO A 359 8.80 24.48 10.43
CA PRO A 359 8.54 23.53 11.50
C PRO A 359 7.70 24.12 12.63
N GLU A 360 7.95 25.35 13.02
CA GLU A 360 7.27 26.04 14.13
C GLU A 360 5.78 26.23 13.86
N THR A 361 5.39 26.50 12.60
CA THR A 361 3.97 26.64 12.25
C THR A 361 3.25 25.30 12.35
N GLY A 362 3.86 24.20 11.91
CA GLY A 362 3.32 22.84 12.04
C GLY A 362 3.20 22.42 13.51
N ILE A 363 4.26 22.64 14.31
CA ILE A 363 4.24 22.35 15.76
C ILE A 363 3.11 23.10 16.45
N ALA A 364 2.94 24.39 16.16
CA ALA A 364 1.90 25.22 16.78
C ALA A 364 0.49 24.72 16.39
N ALA A 365 0.28 24.36 15.12
CA ALA A 365 -1.01 23.88 14.62
C ALA A 365 -1.37 22.51 15.22
N ILE A 366 -0.45 21.53 15.24
CA ILE A 366 -0.70 20.23 15.88
C ILE A 366 -1.02 20.41 17.36
N ARG A 367 -0.24 21.22 18.09
CA ARG A 367 -0.50 21.52 19.50
C ARG A 367 -1.89 22.16 19.73
N ALA A 368 -2.34 23.01 18.82
CA ALA A 368 -3.65 23.64 18.93
C ALA A 368 -4.77 22.60 18.79
N GLU A 369 -4.66 21.66 17.84
CA GLU A 369 -5.65 20.60 17.68
C GLU A 369 -5.67 19.64 18.87
N ILE A 370 -4.51 19.26 19.40
CA ILE A 370 -4.42 18.44 20.63
C ILE A 370 -5.01 19.16 21.83
N ALA A 371 -4.79 20.48 21.97
CA ALA A 371 -5.38 21.27 23.05
C ALA A 371 -6.91 21.26 22.99
N ARG A 372 -7.51 21.31 21.82
CA ARG A 372 -8.96 21.22 21.65
C ARG A 372 -9.56 19.94 22.23
N PHE A 373 -8.89 18.78 22.09
CA PHE A 373 -9.35 17.53 22.73
C PHE A 373 -9.32 17.59 24.27
N ARG A 374 -8.39 18.34 24.85
CA ARG A 374 -8.31 18.54 26.31
C ARG A 374 -9.35 19.51 26.82
N ASP A 375 -9.55 20.60 26.09
CA ASP A 375 -10.31 21.76 26.56
C ASP A 375 -11.81 21.66 26.24
N GLU A 376 -12.15 21.06 25.11
CA GLU A 376 -13.52 20.94 24.59
C GLU A 376 -13.90 19.48 24.36
N PRO A 377 -15.14 19.06 24.65
CA PRO A 377 -15.63 17.75 24.24
C PRO A 377 -15.71 17.69 22.70
N VAL A 378 -15.44 16.52 22.13
CA VAL A 378 -15.69 16.25 20.70
C VAL A 378 -17.20 16.30 20.44
N THR A 379 -17.59 16.69 19.24
CA THR A 379 -19.01 16.72 18.86
C THR A 379 -19.55 15.31 18.62
N ASP A 380 -20.85 15.13 18.77
CA ASP A 380 -21.52 13.85 18.46
C ASP A 380 -21.29 13.42 17.01
N ALA A 381 -21.17 14.37 16.09
CA ALA A 381 -20.90 14.11 14.68
C ALA A 381 -19.49 13.55 14.47
N GLU A 382 -18.44 14.20 14.98
CA GLU A 382 -17.06 13.72 14.91
C GLU A 382 -16.91 12.32 15.54
N LEU A 383 -17.56 12.11 16.68
CA LEU A 383 -17.51 10.83 17.39
C LEU A 383 -18.20 9.70 16.60
N ALA A 384 -19.38 9.99 16.02
CA ALA A 384 -20.11 9.02 15.22
C ALA A 384 -19.35 8.65 13.94
N GLU A 385 -18.78 9.63 13.29
CA GLU A 385 -17.96 9.49 12.08
C GLU A 385 -16.75 8.59 12.32
N ALA A 386 -15.90 8.92 13.29
CA ALA A 386 -14.73 8.09 13.60
C ALA A 386 -15.09 6.64 13.98
N LYS A 387 -16.20 6.45 14.71
CA LYS A 387 -16.69 5.09 15.03
C LYS A 387 -17.17 4.33 13.80
N ASN A 388 -17.94 4.97 12.92
CA ASN A 388 -18.46 4.32 11.71
C ASN A 388 -17.32 3.91 10.79
N GLU A 389 -16.32 4.76 10.65
CA GLU A 389 -15.12 4.46 9.84
C GLU A 389 -14.33 3.30 10.41
N LEU A 390 -14.00 3.31 11.70
CA LEU A 390 -13.28 2.21 12.36
C LEU A 390 -14.05 0.87 12.29
N VAL A 391 -15.37 0.89 12.40
CA VAL A 391 -16.20 -0.32 12.29
C VAL A 391 -16.30 -0.79 10.84
N ALA A 392 -16.40 0.13 9.87
CA ALA A 392 -16.38 -0.21 8.46
C ALA A 392 -15.03 -0.79 8.03
N ASP A 393 -13.92 -0.27 8.56
CA ASP A 393 -12.58 -0.83 8.35
C ASP A 393 -12.46 -2.24 8.93
N ALA A 394 -13.00 -2.46 10.13
CA ALA A 394 -13.04 -3.80 10.71
C ALA A 394 -13.88 -4.77 9.88
N LEU A 395 -14.95 -4.31 9.20
CA LEU A 395 -15.73 -5.12 8.27
C LEU A 395 -14.93 -5.45 7.01
N ARG A 396 -14.27 -4.46 6.40
CA ARG A 396 -13.38 -4.65 5.24
C ARG A 396 -12.23 -5.61 5.54
N GLY A 397 -11.59 -5.49 6.70
CA GLY A 397 -10.53 -6.41 7.16
C GLY A 397 -11.00 -7.85 7.42
N ARG A 398 -12.29 -8.16 7.21
CA ARG A 398 -12.83 -9.54 7.25
C ARG A 398 -13.12 -10.11 5.87
N GLU A 399 -12.79 -9.40 4.81
CA GLU A 399 -13.17 -9.80 3.45
C GLU A 399 -12.35 -11.00 2.96
N THR A 400 -11.04 -11.01 3.18
CA THR A 400 -10.20 -12.14 2.81
C THR A 400 -9.91 -13.07 3.98
N ILE A 401 -9.59 -14.34 3.68
CA ILE A 401 -9.15 -15.31 4.70
C ILE A 401 -7.82 -14.90 5.33
N GLU A 402 -6.95 -14.26 4.57
CA GLU A 402 -5.65 -13.77 5.02
C GLU A 402 -5.78 -12.63 6.03
N ASP A 403 -6.57 -11.58 5.72
CA ASP A 403 -6.77 -10.43 6.59
C ASP A 403 -7.44 -10.80 7.91
N ARG A 404 -8.45 -11.71 7.87
CA ARG A 404 -9.09 -12.25 9.08
C ARG A 404 -8.09 -12.95 9.98
N THR A 405 -7.16 -13.70 9.39
CA THR A 405 -6.14 -14.45 10.12
C THR A 405 -5.07 -13.51 10.67
N GLN A 406 -4.66 -12.49 9.94
CA GLN A 406 -3.72 -11.47 10.43
C GLN A 406 -4.33 -10.67 11.59
N THR A 407 -5.60 -10.25 11.47
CA THR A 407 -6.32 -9.58 12.56
C THR A 407 -6.32 -10.42 13.84
N LEU A 408 -6.58 -11.72 13.73
CA LEU A 408 -6.49 -12.63 14.86
C LEU A 408 -5.07 -12.68 15.44
N GLY A 409 -4.05 -12.81 14.57
CA GLY A 409 -2.65 -12.91 14.97
C GLY A 409 -2.20 -11.72 15.81
N PHE A 410 -2.49 -10.49 15.38
CA PHE A 410 -2.14 -9.28 16.14
C PHE A 410 -2.86 -9.23 17.51
N VAL A 411 -4.11 -9.62 17.57
CA VAL A 411 -4.83 -9.70 18.84
C VAL A 411 -4.21 -10.74 19.77
N LEU A 412 -3.83 -11.92 19.27
CA LEU A 412 -3.24 -12.99 20.06
C LEU A 412 -1.85 -12.65 20.58
N ILE A 413 -1.02 -11.99 19.78
CA ILE A 413 0.30 -11.53 20.23
C ILE A 413 0.17 -10.59 21.43
N ASN A 414 -0.82 -9.70 21.40
CA ASN A 414 -0.95 -8.65 22.40
C ASN A 414 -1.81 -9.04 23.62
N THR A 415 -2.66 -10.07 23.53
CA THR A 415 -3.65 -10.35 24.58
C THR A 415 -3.82 -11.82 24.95
N ASP A 416 -3.33 -12.77 24.13
CA ASP A 416 -3.60 -14.22 24.24
C ASP A 416 -5.09 -14.62 24.20
N ASP A 417 -6.00 -13.70 23.84
CA ASP A 417 -7.45 -13.89 23.85
C ASP A 417 -8.08 -13.55 22.49
N ALA A 418 -8.38 -14.54 21.69
CA ALA A 418 -9.00 -14.39 20.37
C ALA A 418 -10.32 -13.60 20.37
N SER A 419 -11.07 -13.64 21.49
CA SER A 419 -12.37 -12.97 21.60
C SER A 419 -12.25 -11.44 21.69
N VAL A 420 -11.05 -10.92 21.90
CA VAL A 420 -10.79 -9.46 21.95
C VAL A 420 -11.13 -8.83 20.62
N ALA A 421 -10.78 -9.44 19.49
CA ALA A 421 -11.06 -8.91 18.15
C ALA A 421 -12.56 -8.58 17.91
N ASP A 422 -13.45 -9.43 18.41
CA ASP A 422 -14.90 -9.22 18.29
C ASP A 422 -15.43 -8.24 19.36
N ARG A 423 -14.83 -8.24 20.57
CA ARG A 423 -15.20 -7.30 21.64
C ARG A 423 -14.76 -5.86 21.36
N GLU A 424 -13.68 -5.67 20.63
CA GLU A 424 -13.17 -4.32 20.28
C GLU A 424 -14.18 -3.52 19.48
N ILE A 425 -14.93 -4.16 18.57
CA ILE A 425 -15.95 -3.48 17.77
C ILE A 425 -17.04 -2.89 18.69
N ALA A 426 -17.52 -3.67 19.63
CA ALA A 426 -18.49 -3.18 20.61
C ALA A 426 -17.88 -2.11 21.54
N ALA A 427 -16.61 -2.23 21.89
CA ALA A 427 -15.91 -1.25 22.70
C ALA A 427 -15.72 0.09 21.95
N ILE A 428 -15.37 0.08 20.66
CA ILE A 428 -15.31 1.27 19.79
C ILE A 428 -16.68 1.97 19.76
N GLN A 429 -17.76 1.21 19.54
CA GLN A 429 -19.11 1.76 19.52
C GLN A 429 -19.54 2.37 20.86
N ALA A 430 -19.02 1.87 21.98
CA ALA A 430 -19.34 2.34 23.33
C ALA A 430 -18.56 3.58 23.80
N VAL A 431 -17.48 3.98 23.11
CA VAL A 431 -16.66 5.16 23.50
C VAL A 431 -17.52 6.43 23.54
N THR A 432 -17.31 7.27 24.56
CA THR A 432 -18.04 8.54 24.74
C THR A 432 -17.13 9.75 24.53
N ALA A 433 -17.71 10.94 24.35
CA ALA A 433 -16.95 12.19 24.26
C ALA A 433 -16.15 12.46 25.53
N GLU A 434 -16.68 12.06 26.71
CA GLU A 434 -16.00 12.16 27.99
C GLU A 434 -14.78 11.24 28.06
N ASP A 435 -14.86 10.04 27.47
CA ASP A 435 -13.69 9.13 27.37
C ASP A 435 -12.57 9.75 26.55
N ILE A 436 -12.89 10.31 25.38
CA ILE A 436 -11.94 11.02 24.52
C ILE A 436 -11.26 12.15 25.29
N GLN A 437 -12.04 13.02 25.93
CA GLN A 437 -11.49 14.14 26.68
C GLN A 437 -10.64 13.67 27.90
N ARG A 438 -11.06 12.61 28.57
CA ARG A 438 -10.34 12.02 29.70
C ARG A 438 -8.95 11.51 29.27
N VAL A 439 -8.87 10.74 28.18
CA VAL A 439 -7.57 10.22 27.69
C VAL A 439 -6.70 11.34 27.15
N ALA A 440 -7.26 12.34 26.46
CA ALA A 440 -6.51 13.50 26.01
C ALA A 440 -5.88 14.27 27.18
N ARG A 441 -6.64 14.53 28.25
CA ARG A 441 -6.15 15.20 29.46
C ARG A 441 -5.12 14.41 30.23
N ARG A 442 -5.17 13.07 30.14
CA ARG A 442 -4.24 12.20 30.85
C ARG A 442 -2.91 12.01 30.12
N TYR A 443 -2.96 11.82 28.80
CA TYR A 443 -1.78 11.40 28.04
C TYR A 443 -1.23 12.49 27.13
N LEU A 444 -2.06 13.35 26.54
CA LEU A 444 -1.64 14.32 25.51
C LEU A 444 -1.40 15.71 26.12
N THR A 445 -0.58 15.78 27.15
CA THR A 445 -0.26 17.01 27.89
C THR A 445 1.08 17.60 27.42
N ASP A 446 1.26 18.90 27.60
CA ASP A 446 2.44 19.61 27.12
C ASP A 446 3.74 19.18 27.83
N ASP A 447 3.65 18.74 29.07
CA ASP A 447 4.77 18.21 29.86
C ASP A 447 5.18 16.79 29.46
N ARG A 448 4.38 16.09 28.70
CA ARG A 448 4.69 14.76 28.14
C ARG A 448 5.09 14.81 26.65
N THR A 449 5.02 16.00 26.02
CA THR A 449 5.24 16.13 24.57
C THR A 449 6.71 15.90 24.19
N ILE A 450 6.91 15.11 23.17
CA ILE A 450 8.17 14.93 22.46
C ILE A 450 8.04 15.63 21.11
N THR A 451 8.94 16.57 20.82
CA THR A 451 8.92 17.34 19.56
C THR A 451 10.15 17.03 18.73
N ILE A 452 9.95 16.59 17.49
CA ILE A 452 11.02 16.30 16.56
C ILE A 452 10.89 17.26 15.36
N ARG A 453 12.01 17.89 14.99
CA ARG A 453 12.15 18.63 13.74
C ARG A 453 13.07 17.86 12.80
N TYR A 454 12.69 17.74 11.55
CA TYR A 454 13.46 17.03 10.54
C TYR A 454 13.67 17.92 9.33
N LEU A 455 14.94 18.25 9.05
CA LEU A 455 15.35 19.29 8.15
C LEU A 455 16.36 18.79 7.13
N ASN A 456 16.54 19.54 6.03
CA ASN A 456 17.59 19.25 5.07
C ASN A 456 18.98 19.47 5.70
N ALA A 457 19.93 18.60 5.38
CA ALA A 457 21.31 18.65 5.89
C ALA A 457 22.02 19.96 5.53
N ASP A 458 21.67 20.59 4.42
CA ASP A 458 22.23 21.88 4.01
C ASP A 458 21.88 23.03 4.97
N GLU A 459 20.86 22.87 5.79
CA GLU A 459 20.47 23.85 6.81
C GLU A 459 21.27 23.73 8.12
N GLN A 460 22.04 22.65 8.27
CA GLN A 460 22.84 22.41 9.47
C GLN A 460 24.13 23.22 9.47
N ASN A 461 24.33 24.05 10.50
CA ASN A 461 25.55 24.84 10.64
C ASN A 461 26.06 24.83 12.09
N PRO A 462 27.24 24.23 12.39
CA PRO A 462 28.12 23.50 11.48
C PRO A 462 27.56 22.10 11.09
N PRO A 463 27.93 21.55 9.94
CA PRO A 463 27.54 20.21 9.57
C PRO A 463 28.06 19.17 10.57
N THR A 464 27.21 18.30 11.07
CA THR A 464 27.57 17.23 11.99
C THR A 464 26.91 15.93 11.51
N PRO A 465 27.66 14.85 11.23
CA PRO A 465 27.07 13.57 10.89
C PRO A 465 26.13 13.10 12.00
N GLN A 466 24.96 12.60 11.63
CA GLN A 466 24.01 12.03 12.57
C GLN A 466 24.07 10.50 12.49
N ASN A 467 24.23 9.86 13.63
CA ASN A 467 24.29 8.41 13.73
C ASN A 467 22.88 7.81 13.58
N THR A 468 22.74 6.78 12.77
CA THR A 468 21.52 5.99 12.60
C THR A 468 21.58 4.68 13.40
N ALA A 469 22.70 4.34 14.04
CA ALA A 469 22.79 3.22 14.95
C ALA A 469 22.21 3.61 16.33
N VAL A 470 21.23 2.84 16.80
CA VAL A 470 20.54 3.08 18.07
C VAL A 470 20.75 1.86 18.98
N SER A 471 21.40 2.09 20.11
CA SER A 471 21.53 1.07 21.15
C SER A 471 20.35 1.09 22.10
N ALA A 472 20.00 -0.07 22.67
CA ALA A 472 19.03 -0.18 23.74
C ALA A 472 19.46 -1.27 24.73
N PRO A 473 19.21 -1.12 26.04
CA PRO A 473 19.38 -2.20 26.97
C PRO A 473 18.42 -3.34 26.62
N VAL A 474 18.88 -4.58 26.76
CA VAL A 474 18.07 -5.79 26.56
C VAL A 474 18.35 -6.73 27.71
N THR A 475 17.29 -7.31 28.25
CA THR A 475 17.41 -8.24 29.39
C THR A 475 17.79 -9.66 29.01
N VAL A 476 17.83 -9.95 27.71
CA VAL A 476 18.25 -11.28 27.19
C VAL A 476 19.76 -11.45 27.40
N ALA A 477 20.17 -11.75 28.63
CA ALA A 477 21.57 -11.93 28.96
C ALA A 477 22.17 -13.21 28.34
N ASP A 478 21.37 -14.29 28.15
CA ASP A 478 21.86 -15.61 27.73
C ASP A 478 20.94 -16.25 26.68
N LEU A 479 21.21 -16.03 25.41
CA LEU A 479 20.67 -16.85 24.34
C LEU A 479 20.98 -18.33 24.56
N ALA A 480 20.15 -19.24 24.07
CA ALA A 480 20.42 -20.67 24.10
C ALA A 480 21.80 -20.97 23.50
N PRO A 481 22.49 -22.03 23.93
CA PRO A 481 23.63 -22.54 23.17
C PRO A 481 23.16 -22.94 21.78
N VAL A 482 24.08 -22.93 20.83
CA VAL A 482 23.81 -23.41 19.46
C VAL A 482 23.17 -24.81 19.55
N GLY A 483 21.99 -24.94 18.95
CA GLY A 483 21.26 -26.21 18.89
C GLY A 483 21.92 -27.22 17.93
N GLN A 484 21.16 -28.22 17.51
CA GLN A 484 21.59 -29.11 16.44
C GLN A 484 21.74 -28.32 15.14
N VAL A 485 22.92 -28.35 14.54
CA VAL A 485 23.15 -27.77 13.22
C VAL A 485 22.81 -28.82 12.17
N PHE A 486 21.93 -28.43 11.23
CA PHE A 486 21.50 -29.29 10.13
C PHE A 486 22.26 -28.93 8.86
N THR A 487 22.33 -29.90 7.98
CA THR A 487 22.81 -29.75 6.58
C THR A 487 21.77 -30.33 5.65
N LEU A 488 21.66 -29.78 4.45
CA LEU A 488 20.82 -30.34 3.40
C LEU A 488 21.25 -31.78 3.11
N LEU A 489 20.31 -32.72 3.20
CA LEU A 489 20.56 -34.13 2.90
C LEU A 489 20.78 -34.35 1.41
N PRO A 490 21.50 -35.39 1.02
CA PRO A 490 21.52 -35.88 -0.37
C PRO A 490 20.07 -36.12 -0.86
N GLU A 491 19.77 -35.82 -2.11
CA GLU A 491 18.39 -35.88 -2.66
C GLU A 491 17.68 -37.21 -2.39
N ALA A 492 18.42 -38.34 -2.50
CA ALA A 492 17.88 -39.68 -2.26
C ALA A 492 17.54 -39.97 -0.77
N GLU A 493 18.00 -39.12 0.16
CA GLU A 493 17.76 -39.26 1.61
C GLU A 493 16.72 -38.25 2.14
N ARG A 494 16.28 -37.31 1.31
CA ARG A 494 15.28 -36.31 1.70
C ARG A 494 13.92 -36.94 1.81
N THR A 495 13.13 -36.44 2.78
CA THR A 495 11.70 -36.77 2.88
C THR A 495 10.97 -36.11 1.72
N PRO A 496 10.25 -36.87 0.87
CA PRO A 496 9.53 -36.26 -0.24
C PRO A 496 8.35 -35.42 0.29
N LEU A 497 8.03 -34.36 -0.45
CA LEU A 497 6.82 -33.58 -0.19
C LEU A 497 5.56 -34.44 -0.36
N PRO A 498 4.52 -34.25 0.47
CA PRO A 498 3.22 -34.85 0.24
C PRO A 498 2.66 -34.48 -1.15
N GLU A 499 1.93 -35.41 -1.77
CA GLU A 499 1.25 -35.11 -3.02
C GLU A 499 0.04 -34.18 -2.80
N PRO A 500 -0.24 -33.23 -3.68
CA PRO A 500 -1.40 -32.36 -3.55
C PRO A 500 -2.70 -33.17 -3.71
N THR A 501 -3.75 -32.75 -3.04
CA THR A 501 -5.10 -33.31 -3.22
C THR A 501 -5.73 -32.83 -4.54
N ALA A 502 -6.99 -33.17 -4.82
CA ALA A 502 -7.67 -32.69 -6.01
C ALA A 502 -7.87 -31.16 -5.99
N PRO A 503 -7.59 -30.43 -7.08
CA PRO A 503 -7.73 -28.98 -7.12
C PRO A 503 -9.19 -28.54 -7.00
N VAL A 504 -9.39 -27.36 -6.39
CA VAL A 504 -10.66 -26.65 -6.33
C VAL A 504 -10.55 -25.44 -7.25
N SER A 505 -11.38 -25.40 -8.31
CA SER A 505 -11.38 -24.26 -9.22
C SER A 505 -12.20 -23.09 -8.64
N PRO A 506 -11.73 -21.84 -8.78
CA PRO A 506 -12.50 -20.68 -8.38
C PRO A 506 -13.77 -20.55 -9.25
N ALA A 507 -14.89 -20.23 -8.63
CA ALA A 507 -16.14 -19.96 -9.32
C ALA A 507 -16.19 -18.50 -9.77
N THR A 508 -16.46 -18.27 -11.06
CA THR A 508 -16.71 -16.93 -11.61
C THR A 508 -18.22 -16.65 -11.62
N PRO A 509 -18.68 -15.59 -10.92
CA PRO A 509 -20.09 -15.24 -10.93
C PRO A 509 -20.51 -14.68 -12.32
N PRO A 510 -21.80 -14.82 -12.69
CA PRO A 510 -22.32 -14.23 -13.92
C PRO A 510 -22.35 -12.70 -13.81
N VAL A 511 -22.16 -12.02 -14.97
CA VAL A 511 -22.25 -10.56 -15.08
C VAL A 511 -23.54 -10.20 -15.81
N ALA A 512 -24.43 -9.43 -15.17
CA ALA A 512 -25.56 -8.82 -15.84
C ALA A 512 -25.08 -7.55 -16.58
N ASP A 513 -25.55 -7.33 -17.81
CA ASP A 513 -25.14 -6.22 -18.69
C ASP A 513 -26.38 -5.57 -19.32
N PHE A 514 -26.59 -4.29 -19.03
CA PHE A 514 -27.68 -3.51 -19.61
C PHE A 514 -27.31 -2.05 -19.82
N ARG A 515 -28.14 -1.31 -20.54
CA ARG A 515 -27.95 0.15 -20.72
C ARG A 515 -29.17 0.93 -20.26
N LEU A 516 -28.93 2.10 -19.68
CA LEU A 516 -29.95 3.10 -19.42
C LEU A 516 -30.35 3.83 -20.72
N GLU A 517 -31.47 4.54 -20.71
CA GLU A 517 -31.97 5.28 -21.87
C GLU A 517 -30.99 6.37 -22.39
N ASN A 518 -30.17 6.94 -21.46
CA ASN A 518 -29.14 7.92 -21.80
C ASN A 518 -27.83 7.33 -22.36
N GLY A 519 -27.76 5.99 -22.49
CA GLY A 519 -26.63 5.24 -23.03
C GLY A 519 -25.62 4.72 -22.01
N LEU A 520 -25.71 5.10 -20.74
CA LEU A 520 -24.84 4.56 -19.67
C LEU A 520 -24.93 3.03 -19.63
N ARG A 521 -23.80 2.35 -19.78
CA ARG A 521 -23.71 0.91 -19.61
C ARG A 521 -23.63 0.57 -18.13
N VAL A 522 -24.39 -0.41 -17.69
CA VAL A 522 -24.39 -0.87 -16.31
C VAL A 522 -24.09 -2.36 -16.28
N LEU A 523 -23.09 -2.73 -15.51
CA LEU A 523 -22.67 -4.11 -15.26
C LEU A 523 -22.90 -4.43 -13.78
N VAL A 524 -23.40 -5.63 -13.50
CA VAL A 524 -23.66 -6.06 -12.12
C VAL A 524 -23.09 -7.46 -11.92
N VAL A 525 -22.30 -7.61 -10.88
CA VAL A 525 -21.74 -8.89 -10.46
C VAL A 525 -22.02 -9.11 -8.99
N GLU A 526 -22.96 -10.01 -8.71
CA GLU A 526 -23.37 -10.34 -7.33
C GLU A 526 -22.32 -11.22 -6.66
N LYS A 527 -22.00 -10.90 -5.40
CA LYS A 527 -21.13 -11.69 -4.54
C LYS A 527 -21.76 -11.83 -3.17
N GLU A 528 -22.07 -13.09 -2.80
CA GLU A 528 -22.58 -13.42 -1.47
C GLU A 528 -21.46 -13.34 -0.41
N GLY A 529 -21.82 -13.08 0.83
CA GLY A 529 -20.90 -13.09 1.97
C GLY A 529 -21.07 -11.86 2.85
N LEU A 530 -20.07 -10.98 2.90
CA LEU A 530 -20.14 -9.75 3.70
C LEU A 530 -21.10 -8.73 3.10
N PRO A 531 -21.77 -7.92 3.93
CA PRO A 531 -22.66 -6.86 3.46
C PRO A 531 -21.85 -5.64 2.95
N LEU A 532 -21.02 -5.86 1.95
CA LEU A 532 -20.21 -4.85 1.27
C LEU A 532 -20.62 -4.74 -0.20
N VAL A 533 -20.65 -3.50 -0.71
CA VAL A 533 -20.94 -3.23 -2.12
C VAL A 533 -19.94 -2.19 -2.65
N SER A 534 -19.45 -2.43 -3.85
CA SER A 534 -18.63 -1.48 -4.62
C SER A 534 -19.39 -0.99 -5.86
N ALA A 535 -19.27 0.31 -6.15
CA ALA A 535 -19.62 0.90 -7.43
C ALA A 535 -18.40 1.53 -8.06
N ARG A 536 -18.19 1.28 -9.36
CA ARG A 536 -17.09 1.86 -10.12
C ARG A 536 -17.61 2.43 -11.44
N LEU A 537 -17.47 3.75 -11.63
CA LEU A 537 -17.88 4.45 -12.83
C LEU A 537 -16.63 4.87 -13.61
N ASN A 538 -16.42 4.27 -14.78
CA ASN A 538 -15.26 4.49 -15.64
C ASN A 538 -15.63 5.34 -16.85
N PHE A 539 -14.68 6.20 -17.28
CA PHE A 539 -14.81 7.13 -18.38
C PHE A 539 -13.61 7.04 -19.33
N ASP A 540 -13.83 7.19 -20.61
CA ASP A 540 -12.79 7.47 -21.62
C ASP A 540 -12.25 8.91 -21.43
N ALA A 541 -11.46 9.12 -20.34
CA ALA A 541 -11.05 10.43 -19.84
C ALA A 541 -9.64 10.43 -19.24
N GLY A 542 -8.74 9.61 -19.77
CA GLY A 542 -7.36 9.53 -19.31
C GLY A 542 -6.42 10.59 -19.89
N ALA A 543 -5.14 10.49 -19.53
CA ALA A 543 -4.09 11.38 -20.00
C ALA A 543 -3.88 11.36 -21.53
N ALA A 544 -4.29 10.27 -22.20
CA ALA A 544 -4.32 10.16 -23.67
C ALA A 544 -5.10 11.29 -24.37
N HIS A 545 -6.00 11.92 -23.64
CA HIS A 545 -6.87 12.98 -24.15
C HIS A 545 -6.42 14.39 -23.78
N GLU A 546 -5.26 14.53 -23.14
CA GLU A 546 -4.70 15.83 -22.75
C GLU A 546 -4.11 16.56 -23.95
N ALA A 547 -4.33 17.87 -24.01
CA ALA A 547 -3.69 18.70 -25.01
C ALA A 547 -2.18 18.85 -24.72
N PRO A 548 -1.33 19.05 -25.73
CA PRO A 548 0.08 19.31 -25.52
C PRO A 548 0.33 20.44 -24.51
N GLY A 549 1.24 20.22 -23.56
CA GLY A 549 1.56 21.15 -22.48
C GLY A 549 0.55 21.19 -21.33
N LYS A 550 -0.44 20.29 -21.30
CA LYS A 550 -1.45 20.17 -20.24
C LYS A 550 -1.33 18.84 -19.47
N ALA A 551 -0.13 18.31 -19.35
CA ALA A 551 0.12 17.10 -18.57
C ALA A 551 -0.42 17.26 -17.14
N GLY A 552 -1.14 16.23 -16.65
CA GLY A 552 -1.80 16.25 -15.36
C GLY A 552 -3.25 16.76 -15.35
N LEU A 553 -3.80 17.18 -16.50
CA LEU A 553 -5.17 17.69 -16.57
C LEU A 553 -6.21 16.64 -16.20
N ALA A 554 -6.05 15.41 -16.65
CA ALA A 554 -6.97 14.31 -16.33
C ALA A 554 -6.98 14.00 -14.84
N ASN A 555 -5.80 13.85 -14.24
CA ASN A 555 -5.65 13.62 -12.80
C ASN A 555 -6.17 14.78 -11.95
N MET A 556 -5.86 16.03 -12.32
CA MET A 556 -6.35 17.21 -11.64
C MET A 556 -7.88 17.29 -11.72
N THR A 557 -8.47 16.97 -12.89
CA THR A 557 -9.93 16.94 -13.05
C THR A 557 -10.57 15.89 -12.16
N ALA A 558 -10.01 14.68 -12.10
CA ALA A 558 -10.51 13.61 -11.25
C ALA A 558 -10.40 13.98 -9.75
N ALA A 559 -9.23 14.46 -9.30
CA ALA A 559 -9.01 14.85 -7.91
C ALA A 559 -9.97 15.97 -7.45
N LEU A 560 -10.33 16.86 -8.33
CA LEU A 560 -11.25 17.97 -8.01
C LEU A 560 -12.73 17.59 -7.97
N LEU A 561 -13.12 16.38 -8.35
CA LEU A 561 -14.51 15.93 -8.26
C LEU A 561 -15.02 15.91 -6.82
N THR A 562 -14.16 15.55 -5.87
CA THR A 562 -14.49 15.52 -4.44
C THR A 562 -14.37 16.88 -3.75
N GLN A 563 -13.88 17.91 -4.45
CA GLN A 563 -13.55 19.21 -3.89
C GLN A 563 -14.66 20.27 -4.06
N GLY A 564 -15.90 19.85 -4.17
CA GLY A 564 -17.09 20.71 -4.15
C GLY A 564 -18.03 20.50 -5.31
N THR A 565 -19.32 20.46 -5.00
CA THR A 565 -20.43 20.42 -5.96
C THR A 565 -21.28 21.68 -5.86
N THR A 566 -22.30 21.80 -6.70
CA THR A 566 -23.26 22.91 -6.63
C THR A 566 -24.08 22.92 -5.33
N THR A 567 -24.06 21.82 -4.57
CA THR A 567 -24.87 21.64 -3.34
C THR A 567 -24.02 21.42 -2.09
N ARG A 568 -22.73 21.11 -2.23
CA ARG A 568 -21.81 20.73 -1.12
C ARG A 568 -20.44 21.37 -1.29
N THR A 569 -19.85 21.78 -0.17
CA THR A 569 -18.42 22.13 -0.11
C THR A 569 -17.56 20.87 0.07
N ALA A 570 -16.25 20.95 -0.18
CA ALA A 570 -15.31 19.83 0.02
C ALA A 570 -15.37 19.25 1.45
N PRO A 571 -15.34 20.04 2.54
CA PRO A 571 -15.49 19.50 3.88
C PRO A 571 -16.84 18.81 4.14
N GLN A 572 -17.92 19.28 3.52
CA GLN A 572 -19.21 18.60 3.64
C GLN A 572 -19.23 17.26 2.91
N ILE A 573 -18.57 17.16 1.76
CA ILE A 573 -18.43 15.91 1.02
C ILE A 573 -17.64 14.90 1.85
N ALA A 574 -16.47 15.29 2.35
CA ALA A 574 -15.63 14.44 3.19
C ALA A 574 -16.42 13.92 4.42
N THR A 575 -17.07 14.84 5.15
CA THR A 575 -17.88 14.47 6.31
C THR A 575 -19.04 13.51 5.94
N GLU A 576 -19.74 13.72 4.82
CA GLU A 576 -20.83 12.81 4.40
C GLU A 576 -20.30 11.41 4.03
N ILE A 577 -19.14 11.32 3.36
CA ILE A 577 -18.50 10.04 3.01
C ILE A 577 -18.14 9.27 4.29
N GLU A 578 -17.45 9.93 5.20
CA GLU A 578 -16.89 9.31 6.40
C GLU A 578 -17.97 8.94 7.41
N GLN A 579 -19.03 9.75 7.55
CA GLN A 579 -20.21 9.38 8.35
C GLN A 579 -20.92 8.11 7.87
N LEU A 580 -20.83 7.78 6.59
CA LEU A 580 -21.34 6.53 6.05
C LEU A 580 -20.40 5.33 6.29
N GLY A 581 -19.18 5.53 6.81
CA GLY A 581 -18.14 4.52 6.78
C GLY A 581 -17.84 4.07 5.34
N ALA A 582 -18.06 4.96 4.37
CA ALA A 582 -17.85 4.71 2.95
C ALA A 582 -16.48 5.22 2.51
N SER A 583 -15.99 4.70 1.39
CA SER A 583 -14.83 5.23 0.69
C SER A 583 -15.27 5.64 -0.70
N ILE A 584 -15.19 6.94 -1.02
CA ILE A 584 -15.48 7.48 -2.35
C ILE A 584 -14.26 8.26 -2.83
N GLY A 585 -13.80 7.95 -4.02
CA GLY A 585 -12.65 8.61 -4.60
C GLY A 585 -12.69 8.64 -6.12
N ALA A 586 -11.78 9.39 -6.72
CA ALA A 586 -11.63 9.48 -8.16
C ALA A 586 -10.16 9.52 -8.55
N GLY A 587 -9.84 8.99 -9.74
CA GLY A 587 -8.50 8.99 -10.29
C GLY A 587 -8.50 8.91 -11.80
N ALA A 588 -7.36 9.19 -12.42
CA ALA A 588 -7.18 9.03 -13.85
C ALA A 588 -5.89 8.28 -14.17
N GLY A 589 -5.98 7.40 -15.17
CA GLY A 589 -4.85 6.66 -15.74
C GLY A 589 -4.49 7.19 -17.13
N PRO A 590 -3.72 6.41 -17.90
CA PRO A 590 -3.38 6.78 -19.27
C PRO A 590 -4.60 6.91 -20.19
N ASP A 591 -5.54 5.96 -20.15
CA ASP A 591 -6.66 5.90 -21.08
C ASP A 591 -7.99 6.36 -20.45
N PHE A 592 -8.17 6.21 -19.17
CA PHE A 592 -9.45 6.37 -18.48
C PHE A 592 -9.33 7.14 -17.17
N ALA A 593 -10.45 7.69 -16.73
CA ALA A 593 -10.68 8.12 -15.36
C ALA A 593 -11.74 7.25 -14.72
N ASN A 594 -11.71 7.12 -13.42
CA ASN A 594 -12.71 6.40 -12.64
C ASN A 594 -13.15 7.19 -11.41
N VAL A 595 -14.39 6.95 -11.01
CA VAL A 595 -14.91 7.32 -9.70
C VAL A 595 -15.42 6.03 -9.06
N TYR A 596 -15.07 5.80 -7.82
CA TYR A 596 -15.49 4.60 -7.09
C TYR A 596 -16.18 4.96 -5.77
N ALA A 597 -17.04 4.08 -5.32
CA ALA A 597 -17.69 4.15 -4.02
C ALA A 597 -17.79 2.75 -3.43
N ASN A 598 -17.21 2.54 -2.26
CA ASN A 598 -17.27 1.29 -1.50
C ASN A 598 -17.95 1.57 -0.17
N ALA A 599 -18.99 0.82 0.18
CA ALA A 599 -19.72 1.06 1.41
C ALA A 599 -20.40 -0.22 1.94
N PRO A 600 -20.75 -0.25 3.24
CA PRO A 600 -21.72 -1.21 3.75
C PRO A 600 -23.04 -1.13 2.99
N ALA A 601 -23.68 -2.28 2.75
CA ALA A 601 -24.85 -2.41 1.87
C ALA A 601 -26.05 -1.54 2.31
N ASP A 602 -26.25 -1.34 3.60
CA ASP A 602 -27.35 -0.56 4.16
C ASP A 602 -27.25 0.95 3.89
N VAL A 603 -26.04 1.49 3.77
CA VAL A 603 -25.75 2.90 3.44
C VAL A 603 -25.37 3.13 1.98
N PHE A 604 -25.15 2.06 1.22
CA PHE A 604 -24.69 2.12 -0.17
C PHE A 604 -25.56 2.96 -1.10
N PRO A 605 -26.93 2.96 -1.00
CA PRO A 605 -27.75 3.85 -1.81
C PRO A 605 -27.37 5.33 -1.68
N ARG A 606 -27.01 5.76 -0.45
CA ARG A 606 -26.57 7.13 -0.20
C ARG A 606 -25.18 7.42 -0.78
N ALA A 607 -24.26 6.45 -0.73
CA ALA A 607 -22.95 6.57 -1.35
C ALA A 607 -23.06 6.73 -2.88
N VAL A 608 -23.97 6.00 -3.54
CA VAL A 608 -24.24 6.15 -4.99
C VAL A 608 -24.85 7.52 -5.32
N GLU A 609 -25.76 8.05 -4.50
CA GLU A 609 -26.28 9.41 -4.67
C GLU A 609 -25.19 10.47 -4.59
N LEU A 610 -24.30 10.34 -3.61
CA LEU A 610 -23.17 11.24 -3.43
C LEU A 610 -22.20 11.15 -4.63
N MET A 611 -21.82 9.93 -5.04
CA MET A 611 -21.02 9.69 -6.22
C MET A 611 -21.62 10.35 -7.48
N ALA A 612 -22.93 10.27 -7.67
CA ALA A 612 -23.61 10.91 -8.79
C ALA A 612 -23.53 12.45 -8.72
N ASP A 613 -23.65 13.05 -7.54
CA ASP A 613 -23.50 14.49 -7.36
C ASP A 613 -22.07 14.95 -7.69
N LEU A 614 -21.06 14.23 -7.22
CA LEU A 614 -19.64 14.50 -7.50
C LEU A 614 -19.35 14.51 -9.01
N VAL A 615 -19.87 13.53 -9.73
CA VAL A 615 -19.63 13.38 -11.18
C VAL A 615 -20.42 14.39 -12.01
N ARG A 616 -21.64 14.68 -11.62
CA ARG A 616 -22.58 15.46 -12.45
C ARG A 616 -22.52 16.96 -12.20
N ASN A 617 -22.18 17.37 -10.98
CA ASN A 617 -22.35 18.75 -10.51
C ASN A 617 -21.09 19.39 -9.92
N PRO A 618 -19.84 19.00 -10.32
CA PRO A 618 -18.66 19.60 -9.71
C PRO A 618 -18.58 21.10 -10.03
N THR A 619 -18.12 21.91 -9.07
CA THR A 619 -18.02 23.38 -9.25
C THR A 619 -16.66 23.81 -9.79
N PHE A 620 -15.61 23.07 -9.49
CA PHE A 620 -14.23 23.44 -9.78
C PHE A 620 -13.95 24.89 -9.34
N ALA A 621 -14.24 25.18 -8.06
CA ALA A 621 -14.02 26.50 -7.51
C ALA A 621 -12.55 26.90 -7.66
N GLU A 622 -12.24 28.17 -8.00
CA GLU A 622 -10.87 28.62 -8.27
C GLU A 622 -9.95 28.34 -7.08
N GLU A 623 -10.42 28.59 -5.87
CA GLU A 623 -9.68 28.32 -4.64
C GLU A 623 -9.31 26.84 -4.46
N GLU A 624 -10.19 25.92 -4.85
CA GLU A 624 -9.93 24.48 -4.79
C GLU A 624 -8.96 24.04 -5.88
N VAL A 625 -9.05 24.63 -7.06
CA VAL A 625 -8.09 24.39 -8.14
C VAL A 625 -6.69 24.85 -7.74
N GLU A 626 -6.57 26.03 -7.11
CA GLU A 626 -5.28 26.55 -6.63
C GLU A 626 -4.72 25.64 -5.53
N ARG A 627 -5.51 25.28 -4.54
CA ARG A 627 -5.11 24.42 -3.43
C ARG A 627 -4.64 23.04 -3.93
N GLN A 628 -5.43 22.39 -4.78
CA GLN A 628 -5.10 21.09 -5.35
C GLN A 628 -3.84 21.13 -6.21
N ARG A 629 -3.62 22.23 -6.93
CA ARG A 629 -2.41 22.46 -7.71
C ARG A 629 -1.17 22.56 -6.82
N ASP A 630 -1.26 23.31 -5.73
CA ASP A 630 -0.14 23.49 -4.79
C ASP A 630 0.20 22.15 -4.10
N GLN A 631 -0.81 21.38 -3.69
CA GLN A 631 -0.62 20.03 -3.16
C GLN A 631 0.04 19.10 -4.20
N ALA A 632 -0.42 19.12 -5.45
CA ALA A 632 0.17 18.32 -6.53
C ALA A 632 1.64 18.70 -6.78
N LEU A 633 1.97 19.99 -6.71
CA LEU A 633 3.36 20.48 -6.85
C LEU A 633 4.24 20.02 -5.69
N ASP A 634 3.75 20.05 -4.46
CA ASP A 634 4.51 19.60 -3.30
C ASP A 634 4.73 18.08 -3.35
N GLY A 635 3.70 17.29 -3.70
CA GLY A 635 3.84 15.86 -3.93
C GLY A 635 4.83 15.53 -5.05
N LEU A 636 4.82 16.30 -6.14
CA LEU A 636 5.77 16.14 -7.25
C LEU A 636 7.20 16.44 -6.82
N ARG A 637 7.44 17.46 -6.00
CA ARG A 637 8.79 17.76 -5.45
C ARG A 637 9.32 16.59 -4.63
N VAL A 638 8.47 15.98 -3.80
CA VAL A 638 8.84 14.78 -3.04
C VAL A 638 9.15 13.62 -3.99
N ALA A 639 8.31 13.35 -4.99
CA ALA A 639 8.53 12.26 -5.96
C ALA A 639 9.83 12.44 -6.75
N LEU A 640 10.15 13.68 -7.18
CA LEU A 640 11.38 13.98 -7.92
C LEU A 640 12.65 13.93 -7.06
N SER A 641 12.54 13.82 -5.74
CA SER A 641 13.70 13.61 -4.86
C SER A 641 14.17 12.15 -4.79
N THR A 642 13.40 11.22 -5.34
CA THR A 642 13.62 9.78 -5.26
C THR A 642 13.97 9.21 -6.64
N PRO A 643 15.07 8.42 -6.81
CA PRO A 643 15.52 7.93 -8.12
C PRO A 643 14.47 7.11 -8.88
N GLY A 644 13.71 6.24 -8.20
CA GLY A 644 12.73 5.34 -8.83
C GLY A 644 11.63 6.07 -9.60
N PRO A 645 10.86 6.97 -8.98
CA PRO A 645 9.84 7.78 -9.66
C PRO A 645 10.39 8.60 -10.83
N VAL A 646 11.58 9.18 -10.69
CA VAL A 646 12.25 9.92 -11.77
C VAL A 646 12.54 9.01 -12.95
N ALA A 647 13.09 7.80 -12.70
CA ALA A 647 13.38 6.81 -13.74
C ALA A 647 12.13 6.36 -14.49
N SER A 648 11.03 6.11 -13.76
CA SER A 648 9.75 5.69 -14.35
C SER A 648 9.16 6.75 -15.27
N GLN A 649 9.10 8.02 -14.84
CA GLN A 649 8.58 9.13 -15.64
C GLN A 649 9.49 9.41 -16.86
N ALA A 650 10.80 9.38 -16.69
CA ALA A 650 11.74 9.56 -17.78
C ALA A 650 11.66 8.42 -18.81
N ALA A 651 11.45 7.16 -18.37
CA ALA A 651 11.30 6.02 -19.25
C ALA A 651 10.08 6.17 -20.20
N ALA A 652 8.91 6.58 -19.68
CA ALA A 652 7.75 6.85 -20.51
C ALA A 652 8.03 7.96 -21.53
N ARG A 653 8.69 9.05 -21.10
CA ARG A 653 9.08 10.16 -21.97
C ARG A 653 10.09 9.74 -23.06
N VAL A 654 11.02 8.88 -22.72
CA VAL A 654 12.02 8.33 -23.68
C VAL A 654 11.35 7.47 -24.74
N ILE A 655 10.35 6.66 -24.35
CA ILE A 655 9.67 5.73 -25.27
C ILE A 655 8.65 6.44 -26.18
N TYR A 656 7.85 7.37 -25.64
CA TYR A 656 6.74 7.99 -26.37
C TYR A 656 7.03 9.42 -26.83
N GLY A 657 8.20 9.98 -26.46
CA GLY A 657 8.54 11.36 -26.84
C GLY A 657 7.53 12.37 -26.29
N GLU A 658 7.05 13.28 -27.13
CA GLU A 658 6.06 14.30 -26.74
C GLU A 658 4.60 13.85 -26.94
N ALA A 659 4.39 12.59 -27.34
CA ALA A 659 3.04 12.02 -27.43
C ALA A 659 2.38 11.93 -26.03
N PRO A 660 1.04 11.91 -25.94
CA PRO A 660 0.31 11.88 -24.66
C PRO A 660 0.77 10.79 -23.70
N TYR A 661 1.01 9.57 -24.18
CA TYR A 661 1.50 8.47 -23.34
C TYR A 661 2.90 8.69 -22.74
N GLY A 662 3.68 9.61 -23.26
CA GLY A 662 4.96 10.01 -22.71
C GLY A 662 4.85 11.07 -21.62
N ALA A 663 3.70 11.74 -21.49
CA ALA A 663 3.51 12.76 -20.47
C ALA A 663 3.35 12.13 -19.08
N PRO A 664 3.96 12.72 -18.00
CA PRO A 664 3.66 12.28 -16.65
C PRO A 664 2.20 12.52 -16.30
N GLY A 665 1.47 11.46 -15.93
CA GLY A 665 0.05 11.57 -15.60
C GLY A 665 -0.26 12.50 -14.42
N GLY A 666 0.66 12.62 -13.47
CA GLY A 666 0.57 13.58 -12.36
C GLY A 666 0.97 15.02 -12.73
N GLY A 667 1.35 15.28 -13.98
CA GLY A 667 1.82 16.60 -14.43
C GLY A 667 3.31 16.84 -14.19
N THR A 668 3.75 18.04 -14.51
CA THR A 668 5.14 18.49 -14.35
C THR A 668 5.21 19.80 -13.57
N LEU A 669 6.40 20.19 -13.11
CA LEU A 669 6.63 21.49 -12.46
C LEU A 669 6.27 22.69 -13.36
N THR A 670 6.14 22.47 -14.67
CA THR A 670 5.77 23.50 -15.66
C THR A 670 4.29 23.42 -16.05
N SER A 671 3.77 22.20 -16.25
CA SER A 671 2.39 22.01 -16.73
C SER A 671 1.35 22.31 -15.65
N LEU A 672 1.57 21.86 -14.41
CA LEU A 672 0.62 22.09 -13.31
C LEU A 672 0.30 23.57 -13.07
N PRO A 673 1.29 24.50 -12.99
CA PRO A 673 1.00 25.92 -12.88
C PRO A 673 0.24 26.52 -14.08
N ALA A 674 0.31 25.87 -15.26
CA ALA A 674 -0.35 26.32 -16.47
C ALA A 674 -1.78 25.78 -16.64
N LEU A 675 -2.23 24.87 -15.79
CA LEU A 675 -3.61 24.39 -15.80
C LEU A 675 -4.55 25.44 -15.20
N THR A 676 -5.64 25.71 -15.89
CA THR A 676 -6.65 26.66 -15.46
C THR A 676 -7.95 25.95 -15.09
N ARG A 677 -8.78 26.59 -14.29
CA ARG A 677 -10.13 26.13 -14.00
C ARG A 677 -10.93 25.85 -15.28
N ASP A 678 -10.78 26.71 -16.30
CA ASP A 678 -11.49 26.52 -17.56
C ASP A 678 -11.03 25.29 -18.34
N ASP A 679 -9.71 24.96 -18.31
CA ASP A 679 -9.20 23.72 -18.88
C ASP A 679 -9.87 22.50 -18.24
N ILE A 680 -9.94 22.47 -16.90
CA ILE A 680 -10.55 21.40 -16.10
C ILE A 680 -12.05 21.28 -16.40
N ALA A 681 -12.78 22.39 -16.37
CA ALA A 681 -14.22 22.40 -16.65
C ALA A 681 -14.54 22.02 -18.10
N ILE A 682 -13.70 22.36 -19.08
CA ILE A 682 -13.84 21.94 -20.47
C ILE A 682 -13.58 20.44 -20.59
N PHE A 683 -12.48 19.93 -20.01
CA PHE A 683 -12.13 18.52 -20.03
C PHE A 683 -13.24 17.66 -19.42
N HIS A 684 -13.73 18.03 -18.25
CA HIS A 684 -14.84 17.36 -17.59
C HIS A 684 -16.08 17.30 -18.50
N ARG A 685 -16.57 18.44 -19.03
CA ARG A 685 -17.76 18.47 -19.89
C ARG A 685 -17.61 17.65 -21.16
N GLN A 686 -16.39 17.52 -21.68
CA GLN A 686 -16.12 16.77 -22.91
C GLN A 686 -15.99 15.27 -22.68
N ARG A 687 -15.49 14.84 -21.55
CA ARG A 687 -15.08 13.45 -21.28
C ARG A 687 -15.96 12.70 -20.29
N TYR A 688 -16.53 13.37 -19.30
CA TYR A 688 -17.40 12.73 -18.32
C TYR A 688 -18.85 12.69 -18.82
N ARG A 689 -19.17 11.68 -19.63
CA ARG A 689 -20.45 11.57 -20.33
C ARG A 689 -21.06 10.19 -20.17
N PRO A 690 -22.41 10.08 -19.99
CA PRO A 690 -23.06 8.78 -19.78
C PRO A 690 -22.87 7.80 -20.93
N ILE A 691 -22.82 8.28 -22.18
CA ILE A 691 -22.72 7.41 -23.36
C ILE A 691 -21.35 6.73 -23.50
N ASP A 692 -20.29 7.33 -22.92
CA ASP A 692 -18.92 6.81 -22.93
C ASP A 692 -18.53 6.22 -21.57
N ALA A 693 -19.51 6.07 -20.67
CA ALA A 693 -19.27 5.59 -19.33
C ALA A 693 -19.79 4.17 -19.11
N THR A 694 -19.11 3.45 -18.24
CA THR A 694 -19.56 2.16 -17.73
C THR A 694 -19.58 2.17 -16.20
N LEU A 695 -20.75 1.89 -15.62
CA LEU A 695 -20.96 1.73 -14.19
C LEU A 695 -20.97 0.25 -13.85
N VAL A 696 -20.07 -0.18 -12.95
CA VAL A 696 -19.97 -1.55 -12.48
C VAL A 696 -20.39 -1.59 -11.01
N PHE A 697 -21.33 -2.44 -10.67
CA PHE A 697 -21.68 -2.80 -9.30
C PHE A 697 -21.17 -4.19 -8.99
N SER A 698 -20.57 -4.38 -7.81
CA SER A 698 -20.09 -5.67 -7.33
C SER A 698 -20.35 -5.82 -5.83
N GLY A 699 -20.65 -7.05 -5.37
CA GLY A 699 -20.87 -7.35 -3.97
C GLY A 699 -22.30 -7.76 -3.62
N ALA A 700 -22.76 -7.41 -2.41
CA ALA A 700 -24.08 -7.78 -1.87
C ALA A 700 -25.21 -6.94 -2.51
N ILE A 701 -25.35 -7.01 -3.83
CA ILE A 701 -26.35 -6.25 -4.61
C ILE A 701 -26.84 -7.08 -5.79
N ASP A 702 -28.14 -7.19 -5.98
CA ASP A 702 -28.77 -7.85 -7.14
C ASP A 702 -28.99 -6.89 -8.32
N GLU A 703 -29.30 -7.45 -9.52
CA GLU A 703 -29.55 -6.65 -10.74
C GLU A 703 -30.72 -5.67 -10.57
N ALA A 704 -31.76 -6.03 -9.84
CA ALA A 704 -32.96 -5.19 -9.71
C ALA A 704 -32.65 -3.95 -8.87
N GLU A 705 -31.95 -4.10 -7.76
CA GLU A 705 -31.53 -2.99 -6.91
C GLU A 705 -30.45 -2.13 -7.62
N ALA A 706 -29.47 -2.75 -8.28
CA ALA A 706 -28.47 -2.03 -9.07
C ALA A 706 -29.11 -1.17 -10.17
N ARG A 707 -30.12 -1.72 -10.89
CA ARG A 707 -30.88 -0.99 -11.90
C ARG A 707 -31.62 0.19 -11.30
N ARG A 708 -32.30 -0.02 -10.17
CA ARG A 708 -33.03 1.04 -9.46
C ARG A 708 -32.08 2.17 -9.04
N LEU A 709 -30.92 1.85 -8.48
CA LEU A 709 -29.92 2.83 -8.06
C LEU A 709 -29.32 3.58 -9.25
N ALA A 710 -28.96 2.86 -10.32
CA ALA A 710 -28.41 3.48 -11.51
C ALA A 710 -29.41 4.43 -12.19
N GLU A 711 -30.69 4.04 -12.32
CA GLU A 711 -31.76 4.90 -12.87
C GLU A 711 -32.01 6.13 -12.01
N ALA A 712 -32.06 5.97 -10.68
CA ALA A 712 -32.28 7.08 -9.75
C ALA A 712 -31.12 8.09 -9.75
N ALA A 713 -29.87 7.63 -9.82
CA ALA A 713 -28.68 8.46 -9.72
C ALA A 713 -28.25 9.08 -11.07
N PHE A 714 -28.43 8.34 -12.17
CA PHE A 714 -27.86 8.69 -13.47
C PHE A 714 -28.86 8.69 -14.62
N GLY A 715 -30.13 8.27 -14.45
CA GLY A 715 -31.08 8.09 -15.53
C GLY A 715 -31.41 9.38 -16.32
N ASP A 716 -31.45 10.52 -15.64
CA ASP A 716 -31.65 11.84 -16.25
C ASP A 716 -30.36 12.58 -16.63
N TRP A 717 -29.19 11.92 -16.46
CA TRP A 717 -27.91 12.52 -16.79
C TRP A 717 -27.77 12.66 -18.31
N THR A 718 -27.59 13.88 -18.80
CA THR A 718 -27.44 14.21 -20.22
C THR A 718 -26.08 14.85 -20.46
N SER A 719 -25.54 14.65 -21.65
CA SER A 719 -24.28 15.27 -22.05
C SER A 719 -24.45 16.05 -23.36
N PRO A 720 -23.72 17.15 -23.55
CA PRO A 720 -23.67 17.83 -24.83
C PRO A 720 -23.01 16.96 -25.89
N SER A 721 -23.36 17.22 -27.16
CA SER A 721 -22.89 16.43 -28.31
C SER A 721 -21.43 16.68 -28.65
N ALA A 722 -20.80 15.62 -29.14
CA ALA A 722 -19.54 15.56 -29.89
C ALA A 722 -18.24 15.85 -29.09
N VAL A 723 -17.41 14.82 -29.03
CA VAL A 723 -15.97 14.87 -28.63
C VAL A 723 -15.16 15.34 -29.86
N GLY A 724 -14.05 16.04 -29.60
CA GLY A 724 -13.03 16.33 -30.61
C GLY A 724 -12.44 15.06 -31.23
N ALA A 725 -11.77 15.19 -32.38
CA ALA A 725 -11.11 14.07 -33.03
C ALA A 725 -10.08 13.42 -32.08
N ALA A 726 -10.01 12.09 -32.10
CA ALA A 726 -8.99 11.35 -31.36
C ALA A 726 -7.58 11.72 -31.87
N VAL A 727 -6.66 11.93 -30.97
CA VAL A 727 -5.21 12.08 -31.24
C VAL A 727 -4.59 10.72 -31.01
N ASP A 728 -3.61 10.31 -31.84
CA ASP A 728 -2.81 9.13 -31.57
C ASP A 728 -1.99 9.35 -30.28
N PRO A 729 -2.30 8.66 -29.16
CA PRO A 729 -1.66 8.93 -27.89
C PRO A 729 -0.25 8.32 -27.78
N SER A 730 0.09 7.37 -28.67
CA SER A 730 1.38 6.67 -28.65
C SER A 730 2.44 7.36 -29.50
N GLY A 731 2.04 8.08 -30.55
CA GLY A 731 2.94 8.72 -31.49
C GLY A 731 3.87 7.74 -32.22
N PRO A 732 4.83 8.23 -33.02
CA PRO A 732 5.77 7.38 -33.77
C PRO A 732 6.76 6.67 -32.86
N ALA A 733 7.24 5.49 -33.26
CA ALA A 733 8.32 4.79 -32.60
C ALA A 733 9.62 5.62 -32.66
N LEU A 734 10.28 5.75 -31.51
CA LEU A 734 11.54 6.51 -31.38
C LEU A 734 12.75 5.55 -31.35
N PRO A 735 13.95 6.02 -31.76
CA PRO A 735 15.17 5.23 -31.61
C PRO A 735 15.51 5.00 -30.15
N PRO A 736 16.17 3.89 -29.81
CA PRO A 736 16.58 3.61 -28.44
C PRO A 736 17.61 4.64 -27.92
N ARG A 737 17.52 4.94 -26.63
CA ARG A 737 18.38 5.91 -25.94
C ARG A 737 18.97 5.30 -24.68
N VAL A 738 20.17 5.76 -24.31
CA VAL A 738 20.78 5.50 -23.00
C VAL A 738 20.90 6.84 -22.28
N VAL A 739 20.12 7.00 -21.22
CA VAL A 739 19.97 8.26 -20.48
C VAL A 739 20.37 8.05 -19.03
N VAL A 740 21.23 8.91 -18.52
CA VAL A 740 21.58 9.02 -17.10
C VAL A 740 21.05 10.33 -16.57
N ILE A 741 20.22 10.26 -15.54
CA ILE A 741 19.80 11.42 -14.77
C ILE A 741 20.69 11.46 -13.52
N ASP A 742 21.62 12.43 -13.50
CA ASP A 742 22.60 12.54 -12.41
C ASP A 742 22.00 13.19 -11.18
N GLN A 743 21.92 12.42 -10.11
CA GLN A 743 21.47 12.83 -8.78
C GLN A 743 22.59 12.62 -7.76
N PRO A 744 23.50 13.61 -7.60
CA PRO A 744 24.63 13.49 -6.68
C PRO A 744 24.18 13.17 -5.25
N GLY A 745 24.85 12.22 -4.62
CA GLY A 745 24.56 11.82 -3.25
C GLY A 745 23.30 10.94 -3.09
N ALA A 746 22.68 10.48 -4.19
CA ALA A 746 21.62 9.47 -4.12
C ALA A 746 22.14 8.21 -3.43
N GLY A 747 21.39 7.68 -2.46
CA GLY A 747 21.77 6.48 -1.72
C GLY A 747 21.80 5.21 -2.57
N GLN A 748 21.03 5.19 -3.66
CA GLN A 748 20.95 4.10 -4.64
C GLN A 748 20.79 4.65 -6.06
N ALA A 749 21.04 3.79 -7.05
CA ALA A 749 20.66 4.01 -8.44
C ALA A 749 19.36 3.24 -8.78
N ALA A 750 18.46 3.88 -9.51
CA ALA A 750 17.33 3.23 -10.17
C ALA A 750 17.70 2.94 -11.62
N VAL A 751 17.66 1.68 -12.00
CA VAL A 751 17.95 1.18 -13.36
C VAL A 751 16.64 0.74 -14.00
N THR A 752 16.29 1.29 -15.16
CA THR A 752 15.08 0.93 -15.92
C THR A 752 15.41 0.69 -17.38
N VAL A 753 15.11 -0.51 -17.85
CA VAL A 753 15.08 -0.88 -19.27
C VAL A 753 13.65 -0.76 -19.75
N ALA A 754 13.41 -0.01 -20.82
CA ALA A 754 12.06 0.28 -21.34
C ALA A 754 11.95 -0.01 -22.83
N LEU A 755 10.80 -0.59 -23.23
CA LEU A 755 10.41 -0.83 -24.62
C LEU A 755 8.92 -0.47 -24.81
N ARG A 756 8.50 -0.27 -26.06
CA ARG A 756 7.07 -0.33 -26.36
C ARG A 756 6.55 -1.73 -26.14
N GLY A 757 5.39 -1.84 -25.53
CA GLY A 757 4.66 -3.08 -25.34
C GLY A 757 3.57 -3.25 -26.41
N VAL A 758 2.41 -3.76 -25.98
CA VAL A 758 1.24 -4.00 -26.86
C VAL A 758 -0.03 -3.41 -26.26
N SER A 759 -1.04 -3.18 -27.09
CA SER A 759 -2.38 -2.84 -26.62
C SER A 759 -3.05 -4.02 -25.89
N ARG A 760 -4.05 -3.73 -25.06
CA ARG A 760 -4.79 -4.77 -24.33
C ARG A 760 -5.51 -5.76 -25.26
N THR A 761 -5.89 -5.34 -26.44
CA THR A 761 -6.61 -6.13 -27.45
C THR A 761 -5.70 -6.90 -28.41
N ASN A 762 -4.37 -6.79 -28.25
CA ASN A 762 -3.41 -7.49 -29.07
C ASN A 762 -3.49 -9.02 -28.84
N ALA A 763 -3.35 -9.81 -29.90
CA ALA A 763 -3.41 -11.28 -29.82
C ALA A 763 -2.31 -11.86 -28.91
N ASP A 764 -1.14 -11.20 -28.84
CA ASP A 764 0.00 -11.64 -28.04
C ASP A 764 -0.04 -11.12 -26.59
N PHE A 765 -1.18 -10.54 -26.16
CA PHE A 765 -1.35 -10.05 -24.78
C PHE A 765 -1.07 -11.16 -23.74
N PHE A 766 -1.69 -12.33 -23.89
CA PHE A 766 -1.51 -13.44 -22.95
C PHE A 766 -0.10 -14.04 -23.01
N PRO A 767 0.49 -14.35 -24.20
CA PRO A 767 1.88 -14.76 -24.30
C PRO A 767 2.88 -13.80 -23.63
N LEU A 768 2.70 -12.48 -23.84
CA LEU A 768 3.54 -11.45 -23.21
C LEU A 768 3.30 -11.34 -21.69
N THR A 769 2.05 -11.47 -21.25
CA THR A 769 1.73 -11.48 -19.80
C THR A 769 2.40 -12.63 -19.09
N LEU A 770 2.33 -13.84 -19.67
CA LEU A 770 2.99 -15.02 -19.09
C LEU A 770 4.52 -14.87 -19.13
N GLY A 771 5.07 -14.39 -20.23
CA GLY A 771 6.50 -14.13 -20.39
C GLY A 771 7.01 -13.03 -19.44
N ASN A 772 6.21 -11.98 -19.18
CA ASN A 772 6.51 -10.97 -18.18
C ASN A 772 6.53 -11.55 -16.76
N THR A 773 5.58 -12.42 -16.43
CA THR A 773 5.54 -13.12 -15.14
C THR A 773 6.78 -13.99 -14.95
N LEU A 774 7.26 -14.64 -16.01
CA LEU A 774 8.48 -15.43 -16.01
C LEU A 774 9.73 -14.55 -15.86
N LEU A 775 9.76 -13.38 -16.50
CA LEU A 775 10.92 -12.50 -16.51
C LEU A 775 11.13 -11.79 -15.19
N GLY A 776 10.10 -11.08 -14.67
CA GLY A 776 10.21 -10.24 -13.49
C GLY A 776 8.89 -10.00 -12.76
N GLY A 777 7.84 -10.75 -13.08
CA GLY A 777 6.50 -10.57 -12.48
C GLY A 777 6.26 -11.39 -11.21
N SER A 778 7.27 -12.07 -10.67
CA SER A 778 7.17 -12.86 -9.44
C SER A 778 8.50 -12.90 -8.68
N PHE A 779 8.49 -13.35 -7.42
CA PHE A 779 9.71 -13.46 -6.62
C PHE A 779 10.66 -14.51 -7.21
N THR A 780 10.16 -15.64 -7.68
CA THR A 780 10.94 -16.71 -8.32
C THR A 780 11.25 -16.44 -9.81
N SER A 781 11.02 -15.23 -10.30
CA SER A 781 11.29 -14.83 -11.68
C SER A 781 12.78 -14.81 -12.03
N ARG A 782 13.11 -14.87 -13.32
CA ARG A 782 14.50 -14.90 -13.79
C ARG A 782 15.32 -13.70 -13.34
N LEU A 783 14.75 -12.49 -13.34
CA LEU A 783 15.44 -11.28 -12.88
C LEU A 783 15.78 -11.35 -11.40
N ASN A 784 14.84 -11.77 -10.55
CA ASN A 784 15.11 -11.93 -9.12
C ASN A 784 16.14 -13.02 -8.85
N GLN A 785 16.08 -14.15 -9.58
CA GLN A 785 17.07 -15.21 -9.48
C GLN A 785 18.50 -14.71 -9.81
N GLU A 786 18.63 -13.91 -10.87
CA GLU A 786 19.98 -13.47 -11.30
C GLU A 786 20.51 -12.30 -10.46
N ILE A 787 19.67 -11.35 -10.06
CA ILE A 787 20.09 -10.07 -9.47
C ILE A 787 20.01 -10.11 -7.95
N ARG A 788 18.88 -10.58 -7.39
CA ARG A 788 18.68 -10.65 -5.94
C ARG A 788 19.33 -11.90 -5.35
N ILE A 789 18.90 -13.08 -5.80
CA ILE A 789 19.21 -14.34 -5.10
C ILE A 789 20.66 -14.76 -5.30
N LYS A 790 21.15 -14.77 -6.54
CA LYS A 790 22.53 -15.20 -6.83
C LYS A 790 23.60 -14.16 -6.50
N ARG A 791 23.27 -12.86 -6.54
CA ARG A 791 24.28 -11.79 -6.44
C ARG A 791 24.04 -10.77 -5.32
N GLY A 792 22.85 -10.73 -4.70
CA GLY A 792 22.54 -9.76 -3.64
C GLY A 792 22.66 -8.28 -4.09
N LEU A 793 22.42 -8.00 -5.38
CA LEU A 793 22.62 -6.66 -5.94
C LEU A 793 21.41 -5.74 -5.77
N SER A 794 20.23 -6.29 -5.45
CA SER A 794 18.98 -5.54 -5.28
C SER A 794 18.10 -6.26 -4.28
N TYR A 795 17.30 -5.52 -3.53
CA TYR A 795 16.23 -6.10 -2.71
C TYR A 795 15.12 -6.73 -3.58
N GLY A 796 14.90 -6.21 -4.79
CA GLY A 796 13.95 -6.77 -5.74
C GLY A 796 14.12 -6.21 -7.13
N THR A 797 13.86 -7.06 -8.11
CA THR A 797 13.83 -6.69 -9.53
C THR A 797 12.49 -7.12 -10.11
N ARG A 798 11.88 -6.25 -10.88
CA ARG A 798 10.56 -6.53 -11.45
C ARG A 798 10.45 -6.10 -12.91
N SER A 799 9.61 -6.78 -13.67
CA SER A 799 9.16 -6.32 -14.98
C SER A 799 7.65 -6.10 -15.00
N SER A 800 7.20 -5.19 -15.85
CA SER A 800 5.80 -4.82 -16.00
C SER A 800 5.45 -4.63 -17.46
N LEU A 801 4.30 -5.19 -17.86
CA LEU A 801 3.66 -4.95 -19.15
C LEU A 801 2.46 -4.02 -18.91
N GLY A 802 2.69 -2.71 -18.99
CA GLY A 802 1.66 -1.70 -18.85
C GLY A 802 0.85 -1.55 -20.12
N VAL A 803 -0.14 -2.42 -20.33
CA VAL A 803 -1.03 -2.37 -21.52
C VAL A 803 -1.95 -1.15 -21.47
N ARG A 804 -2.30 -0.62 -22.65
CA ARG A 804 -3.17 0.53 -22.86
C ARG A 804 -4.12 0.23 -24.02
N ALA A 805 -4.98 1.19 -24.35
CA ALA A 805 -5.92 1.04 -25.45
C ALA A 805 -5.23 0.88 -26.81
N ASP A 806 -4.25 1.74 -27.11
CA ASP A 806 -3.60 1.78 -28.42
C ASP A 806 -2.20 1.17 -28.46
N ASP A 807 -1.52 1.05 -27.32
CA ASP A 807 -0.13 0.60 -27.24
C ASP A 807 0.14 0.01 -25.85
N GLY A 808 1.41 -0.11 -25.43
CA GLY A 808 1.82 -0.54 -24.11
C GLY A 808 3.21 -0.03 -23.77
N LEU A 809 3.53 0.03 -22.48
CA LEU A 809 4.86 0.30 -21.98
C LEU A 809 5.40 -0.94 -21.25
N PHE A 810 6.40 -1.58 -21.81
CA PHE A 810 7.15 -2.60 -21.07
C PHE A 810 8.30 -1.94 -20.34
N THR A 811 8.48 -2.29 -19.06
CA THR A 811 9.62 -1.87 -18.24
C THR A 811 10.17 -3.05 -17.45
N ALA A 812 11.49 -3.11 -17.31
CA ALA A 812 12.17 -3.97 -16.35
C ALA A 812 13.10 -3.11 -15.50
N SER A 813 12.97 -3.16 -14.17
CA SER A 813 13.62 -2.20 -13.29
C SER A 813 14.15 -2.84 -12.00
N ALA A 814 15.20 -2.22 -11.45
CA ALA A 814 15.77 -2.55 -10.15
C ALA A 814 16.30 -1.27 -9.47
N GLN A 815 16.29 -1.26 -8.15
CA GLN A 815 17.09 -0.32 -7.35
C GLN A 815 18.31 -1.06 -6.80
N THR A 816 19.49 -0.44 -6.92
CA THR A 816 20.75 -1.09 -6.56
C THR A 816 21.76 -0.05 -6.06
N ARG A 817 22.89 -0.50 -5.50
CA ARG A 817 24.01 0.39 -5.22
C ARG A 817 24.47 1.09 -6.50
N ASN A 818 24.89 2.35 -6.39
CA ASN A 818 25.30 3.14 -7.55
C ASN A 818 26.42 2.44 -8.37
N ASP A 819 27.42 1.87 -7.71
CA ASP A 819 28.55 1.17 -8.36
C ASP A 819 28.13 -0.11 -9.10
N ALA A 820 26.99 -0.71 -8.78
CA ALA A 820 26.45 -1.91 -9.42
C ALA A 820 25.48 -1.61 -10.59
N ALA A 821 25.11 -0.34 -10.81
CA ALA A 821 24.06 0.04 -11.77
C ALA A 821 24.32 -0.49 -13.20
N VAL A 822 25.58 -0.47 -13.66
CA VAL A 822 25.94 -0.96 -15.01
C VAL A 822 25.82 -2.48 -15.11
N GLU A 823 26.22 -3.23 -14.09
CA GLU A 823 26.08 -4.68 -14.02
C GLU A 823 24.59 -5.06 -14.03
N VAL A 824 23.78 -4.43 -13.20
CA VAL A 824 22.33 -4.69 -13.13
C VAL A 824 21.63 -4.40 -14.46
N ALA A 825 21.99 -3.30 -15.14
CA ALA A 825 21.48 -3.00 -16.47
C ALA A 825 21.80 -4.10 -17.49
N GLY A 826 23.04 -4.60 -17.48
CA GLY A 826 23.50 -5.70 -18.34
C GLY A 826 22.74 -7.01 -18.06
N LEU A 827 22.50 -7.33 -16.78
CA LEU A 827 21.76 -8.52 -16.37
C LEU A 827 20.29 -8.46 -16.81
N ILE A 828 19.62 -7.30 -16.65
CA ILE A 828 18.23 -7.13 -17.12
C ILE A 828 18.15 -7.35 -18.63
N MET A 829 19.02 -6.72 -19.40
CA MET A 829 19.02 -6.88 -20.86
C MET A 829 19.31 -8.32 -21.29
N ALA A 830 20.24 -9.00 -20.62
CA ALA A 830 20.58 -10.37 -20.92
C ALA A 830 19.41 -11.36 -20.69
N GLU A 831 18.59 -11.15 -19.66
CA GLU A 831 17.44 -12.02 -19.41
C GLU A 831 16.28 -11.76 -20.38
N ILE A 832 16.08 -10.51 -20.83
CA ILE A 832 15.13 -10.19 -21.92
C ILE A 832 15.58 -10.88 -23.23
N GLU A 833 16.88 -10.76 -23.59
CA GLU A 833 17.44 -11.40 -24.76
C GLU A 833 17.35 -12.93 -24.68
N ARG A 834 17.55 -13.52 -23.51
CA ARG A 834 17.44 -14.95 -23.28
C ARG A 834 16.03 -15.48 -23.57
N LEU A 835 14.97 -14.73 -23.22
CA LEU A 835 13.61 -15.12 -23.56
C LEU A 835 13.34 -15.08 -25.06
N SER A 836 13.96 -14.16 -25.79
CA SER A 836 13.89 -14.14 -27.27
C SER A 836 14.70 -15.26 -27.90
N ALA A 837 15.86 -15.63 -27.30
CA ALA A 837 16.77 -16.62 -27.87
C ALA A 837 16.39 -18.08 -27.58
N THR A 838 15.74 -18.36 -26.43
CA THR A 838 15.44 -19.71 -25.97
C THR A 838 14.05 -19.81 -25.37
N GLN A 839 13.32 -20.88 -25.74
CA GLN A 839 12.01 -21.16 -25.17
C GLN A 839 12.08 -21.35 -23.66
N PRO A 840 11.09 -20.90 -22.90
CA PRO A 840 10.90 -21.31 -21.52
C PRO A 840 10.80 -22.83 -21.40
N THR A 841 11.27 -23.35 -20.28
CA THR A 841 11.08 -24.78 -19.95
C THR A 841 9.64 -25.07 -19.55
N GLU A 842 9.20 -26.32 -19.68
CA GLU A 842 7.85 -26.71 -19.25
C GLU A 842 7.61 -26.47 -17.75
N GLN A 843 8.63 -26.63 -16.92
CA GLN A 843 8.57 -26.30 -15.50
C GLN A 843 8.27 -24.81 -15.29
N GLU A 844 8.99 -23.92 -15.99
CA GLU A 844 8.75 -22.48 -15.93
C GLU A 844 7.33 -22.13 -16.40
N MET A 845 6.88 -22.73 -17.50
CA MET A 845 5.53 -22.49 -18.05
C MET A 845 4.44 -22.90 -17.07
N THR A 846 4.54 -24.10 -16.48
CA THR A 846 3.58 -24.62 -15.50
C THR A 846 3.47 -23.67 -14.30
N THR A 847 4.61 -23.28 -13.73
CA THR A 847 4.66 -22.34 -12.62
C THR A 847 3.99 -20.99 -12.96
N ARG A 848 4.31 -20.42 -14.12
CA ARG A 848 3.79 -19.07 -14.45
C ARG A 848 2.31 -19.06 -14.81
N ARG A 849 1.81 -20.14 -15.41
CA ARG A 849 0.35 -20.32 -15.58
C ARG A 849 -0.33 -20.39 -14.21
N ALA A 850 0.22 -21.15 -13.27
CA ALA A 850 -0.32 -21.25 -11.92
C ALA A 850 -0.36 -19.89 -11.20
N ILE A 851 0.72 -19.10 -11.27
CA ILE A 851 0.78 -17.74 -10.69
C ILE A 851 -0.35 -16.84 -11.24
N LEU A 852 -0.53 -16.81 -12.55
CA LEU A 852 -1.57 -15.97 -13.17
C LEU A 852 -2.98 -16.44 -12.79
N THR A 853 -3.22 -17.74 -12.76
CA THR A 853 -4.54 -18.31 -12.42
C THR A 853 -4.83 -18.16 -10.92
N GLY A 854 -3.82 -18.27 -10.06
CA GLY A 854 -3.96 -18.03 -8.63
C GLY A 854 -4.25 -16.56 -8.30
N ALA A 855 -3.49 -15.63 -8.90
CA ALA A 855 -3.73 -14.19 -8.75
C ALA A 855 -5.15 -13.79 -9.21
N PHE A 856 -5.62 -14.41 -10.31
CA PHE A 856 -7.01 -14.23 -10.74
C PHE A 856 -7.99 -14.74 -9.68
N GLY A 857 -7.76 -15.92 -9.11
CA GLY A 857 -8.58 -16.47 -8.04
C GLY A 857 -8.66 -15.55 -6.82
N SER A 858 -7.53 -15.03 -6.37
CA SER A 858 -7.47 -14.07 -5.25
C SER A 858 -8.23 -12.76 -5.56
N SER A 859 -8.19 -12.28 -6.82
CA SER A 859 -8.95 -11.09 -7.21
C SER A 859 -10.48 -11.28 -7.16
N LEU A 860 -10.96 -12.53 -7.18
CA LEU A 860 -12.39 -12.86 -7.01
C LEU A 860 -12.82 -12.84 -5.53
N GLU A 861 -11.89 -12.81 -4.57
CA GLU A 861 -12.21 -12.87 -3.14
C GLU A 861 -12.76 -11.54 -2.60
N THR A 862 -12.44 -10.40 -3.20
CA THR A 862 -12.94 -9.10 -2.74
C THR A 862 -13.99 -8.50 -3.68
N VAL A 863 -14.89 -7.68 -3.13
CA VAL A 863 -15.90 -6.99 -3.94
C VAL A 863 -15.26 -5.99 -4.91
N ASP A 864 -14.21 -5.29 -4.46
CA ASP A 864 -13.50 -4.33 -5.29
C ASP A 864 -12.65 -5.01 -6.38
N GLY A 865 -11.96 -6.10 -6.07
CA GLY A 865 -11.18 -6.90 -7.02
C GLY A 865 -12.04 -7.47 -8.14
N LEU A 866 -13.18 -8.07 -7.77
CA LEU A 866 -14.15 -8.58 -8.74
C LEU A 866 -14.73 -7.46 -9.63
N GLY A 867 -15.10 -6.32 -9.03
CA GLY A 867 -15.55 -5.13 -9.75
C GLY A 867 -14.49 -4.57 -10.71
N ALA A 868 -13.22 -4.58 -10.30
CA ALA A 868 -12.10 -4.14 -11.14
C ALA A 868 -11.84 -5.07 -12.34
N LEU A 869 -11.95 -6.40 -12.16
CA LEU A 869 -11.85 -7.35 -13.28
C LEU A 869 -12.93 -7.10 -14.35
N VAL A 870 -14.19 -6.94 -13.91
CA VAL A 870 -15.32 -6.66 -14.82
C VAL A 870 -15.15 -5.28 -15.50
N ALA A 871 -14.73 -4.27 -14.74
CA ALA A 871 -14.47 -2.94 -15.25
C ALA A 871 -13.35 -2.94 -16.32
N ASN A 872 -12.27 -3.70 -16.08
CA ASN A 872 -11.17 -3.83 -17.04
C ASN A 872 -11.62 -4.43 -18.37
N LEU A 873 -12.44 -5.48 -18.34
CA LEU A 873 -13.01 -6.03 -19.58
C LEU A 873 -13.84 -4.99 -20.33
N ALA A 874 -14.70 -4.27 -19.62
CA ALA A 874 -15.55 -3.26 -20.21
C ALA A 874 -14.78 -2.09 -20.82
N LEU A 875 -13.69 -1.67 -20.15
CA LEU A 875 -12.84 -0.56 -20.56
C LEU A 875 -12.20 -0.77 -21.94
N TYR A 876 -11.80 -2.02 -22.22
CA TYR A 876 -11.17 -2.39 -23.49
C TYR A 876 -12.16 -3.07 -24.46
N ASP A 877 -13.47 -2.92 -24.26
CA ASP A 877 -14.55 -3.52 -25.09
C ASP A 877 -14.40 -5.06 -25.26
N LEU A 878 -13.87 -5.73 -24.24
CA LEU A 878 -13.73 -7.19 -24.23
C LEU A 878 -15.05 -7.86 -23.81
N PRO A 879 -15.32 -9.08 -24.30
CA PRO A 879 -16.51 -9.82 -23.90
C PRO A 879 -16.51 -10.14 -22.40
N MET A 880 -17.66 -9.99 -21.72
CA MET A 880 -17.78 -10.39 -20.30
C MET A 880 -17.56 -11.90 -20.08
N SER A 881 -17.73 -12.73 -21.15
CA SER A 881 -17.36 -14.15 -21.15
C SER A 881 -15.89 -14.41 -20.87
N ASP A 882 -15.02 -13.42 -21.11
CA ASP A 882 -13.57 -13.55 -20.89
C ASP A 882 -13.22 -13.63 -19.40
N LEU A 883 -14.11 -13.20 -18.51
CA LEU A 883 -13.97 -13.45 -17.08
C LEU A 883 -13.90 -14.96 -16.79
N ALA A 884 -14.84 -15.72 -17.33
CA ALA A 884 -14.88 -17.17 -17.16
C ALA A 884 -13.84 -17.92 -18.02
N ALA A 885 -13.41 -17.32 -19.13
CA ALA A 885 -12.44 -17.92 -20.04
C ALA A 885 -10.98 -17.66 -19.61
N TYR A 886 -10.72 -16.77 -18.64
CA TYR A 886 -9.37 -16.31 -18.29
C TYR A 886 -8.40 -17.46 -18.02
N VAL A 887 -8.75 -18.38 -17.13
CA VAL A 887 -7.91 -19.53 -16.77
C VAL A 887 -7.61 -20.39 -18.01
N GLY A 888 -8.62 -20.70 -18.83
CA GLY A 888 -8.43 -21.46 -20.07
C GLY A 888 -7.51 -20.74 -21.08
N ASN A 889 -7.62 -19.43 -21.19
CA ASN A 889 -6.77 -18.63 -22.07
C ASN A 889 -5.30 -18.66 -21.61
N VAL A 890 -5.06 -18.58 -20.29
CA VAL A 890 -3.69 -18.67 -19.73
C VAL A 890 -3.10 -20.07 -19.90
N GLU A 891 -3.88 -21.11 -19.65
CA GLU A 891 -3.43 -22.51 -19.76
C GLU A 891 -3.14 -22.94 -21.22
N ALA A 892 -3.79 -22.34 -22.19
CA ALA A 892 -3.61 -22.67 -23.61
C ALA A 892 -2.26 -22.20 -24.19
N ILE A 893 -1.57 -21.25 -23.57
CA ILE A 893 -0.35 -20.64 -24.10
C ILE A 893 0.82 -21.61 -24.02
N ASP A 894 1.57 -21.78 -25.11
CA ASP A 894 2.78 -22.61 -25.14
C ASP A 894 4.09 -21.80 -25.09
N ALA A 895 5.21 -22.49 -24.90
CA ALA A 895 6.53 -21.86 -24.78
C ALA A 895 7.02 -21.20 -26.08
N ALA A 896 6.55 -21.70 -27.26
CA ALA A 896 6.90 -21.15 -28.55
C ALA A 896 6.18 -19.82 -28.79
N GLU A 897 4.92 -19.70 -28.36
CA GLU A 897 4.15 -18.45 -28.41
C GLU A 897 4.79 -17.36 -27.53
N VAL A 898 5.22 -17.70 -26.31
CA VAL A 898 5.94 -16.76 -25.43
C VAL A 898 7.23 -16.27 -26.08
N GLN A 899 8.05 -17.18 -26.62
CA GLN A 899 9.29 -16.81 -27.30
C GLN A 899 9.01 -15.93 -28.52
N ALA A 900 8.03 -16.30 -29.38
CA ALA A 900 7.68 -15.55 -30.58
C ALA A 900 7.23 -14.12 -30.23
N ALA A 901 6.41 -13.96 -29.19
CA ALA A 901 5.94 -12.66 -28.73
C ALA A 901 7.10 -11.77 -28.24
N PHE A 902 8.09 -12.34 -27.52
CA PHE A 902 9.27 -11.58 -27.09
C PHE A 902 10.16 -11.19 -28.28
N VAL A 903 10.34 -12.05 -29.27
CA VAL A 903 11.10 -11.74 -30.49
C VAL A 903 10.45 -10.59 -31.27
N GLU A 904 9.12 -10.60 -31.37
CA GLU A 904 8.39 -9.59 -32.14
C GLU A 904 8.29 -8.25 -31.42
N HIS A 905 7.91 -8.27 -30.15
CA HIS A 905 7.53 -7.05 -29.43
C HIS A 905 8.62 -6.50 -28.51
N LEU A 906 9.52 -7.32 -27.97
CA LEU A 906 10.51 -6.92 -26.97
C LEU A 906 11.98 -7.17 -27.39
N PRO A 907 12.38 -6.83 -28.61
CA PRO A 907 13.77 -7.01 -29.06
C PRO A 907 14.71 -6.04 -28.33
N VAL A 908 15.76 -6.58 -27.70
CA VAL A 908 16.70 -5.81 -26.84
C VAL A 908 17.42 -4.68 -27.58
N ASP A 909 17.64 -4.80 -28.87
CA ASP A 909 18.27 -3.79 -29.73
C ASP A 909 17.41 -2.50 -29.87
N ARG A 910 16.13 -2.56 -29.51
CA ARG A 910 15.19 -1.41 -29.43
C ARG A 910 14.99 -0.90 -28.01
N ALA A 911 15.62 -1.53 -27.02
CA ALA A 911 15.45 -1.13 -25.63
C ALA A 911 16.16 0.20 -25.33
N SER A 912 15.47 1.08 -24.62
CA SER A 912 16.07 2.25 -24.00
C SER A 912 16.47 1.95 -22.57
N LEU A 913 17.58 2.54 -22.12
CA LEU A 913 18.07 2.42 -20.74
C LEU A 913 18.01 3.78 -20.05
N VAL A 914 17.37 3.84 -18.91
CA VAL A 914 17.33 5.02 -18.03
C VAL A 914 17.93 4.63 -16.70
N ILE A 915 18.96 5.38 -16.25
CA ILE A 915 19.56 5.22 -14.93
C ILE A 915 19.48 6.57 -14.20
N VAL A 916 18.97 6.54 -12.98
CA VAL A 916 18.93 7.71 -12.10
C VAL A 916 19.71 7.39 -10.84
N GLY A 917 20.70 8.21 -10.49
CA GLY A 917 21.56 7.98 -9.32
C GLY A 917 22.80 8.88 -9.34
N ASP A 918 23.74 8.61 -8.42
CA ASP A 918 25.03 9.31 -8.37
C ASP A 918 25.93 8.83 -9.51
N ALA A 919 25.88 9.55 -10.64
CA ALA A 919 26.59 9.19 -11.86
C ALA A 919 28.10 9.10 -11.67
N SER A 920 28.68 9.81 -10.70
CA SER A 920 30.12 9.77 -10.44
C SER A 920 30.64 8.38 -10.11
N GLN A 921 29.79 7.48 -9.65
CA GLN A 921 30.14 6.13 -9.21
C GLN A 921 30.07 5.07 -10.35
N PHE A 922 29.39 5.36 -11.47
CA PHE A 922 29.18 4.34 -12.52
C PHE A 922 29.37 4.84 -13.97
N ILE A 923 29.44 6.15 -14.20
CA ILE A 923 29.38 6.72 -15.55
C ILE A 923 30.53 6.28 -16.47
N ASP A 924 31.73 6.06 -15.94
CA ASP A 924 32.87 5.65 -16.76
C ASP A 924 32.69 4.21 -17.28
N GLY A 925 32.16 3.32 -16.46
CA GLY A 925 31.81 1.96 -16.86
C GLY A 925 30.68 1.93 -17.90
N LEU A 926 29.69 2.80 -17.75
CA LEU A 926 28.59 2.92 -18.70
C LEU A 926 29.03 3.50 -20.05
N ARG A 927 29.87 4.52 -20.06
CA ARG A 927 30.45 5.11 -21.27
C ARG A 927 31.31 4.12 -22.08
N ALA A 928 31.97 3.21 -21.41
CA ALA A 928 32.75 2.15 -22.09
C ALA A 928 31.84 1.21 -22.91
N GLN A 929 30.61 0.97 -22.47
CA GLN A 929 29.63 0.14 -23.15
C GLN A 929 28.76 0.96 -24.11
N TYR A 930 28.37 2.16 -23.72
CA TYR A 930 27.47 3.07 -24.45
C TYR A 930 28.15 4.45 -24.64
N PRO A 931 29.02 4.61 -25.66
CA PRO A 931 29.77 5.85 -25.87
C PRO A 931 28.89 7.10 -26.09
N GLN A 932 27.61 6.90 -26.45
CA GLN A 932 26.65 7.98 -26.74
C GLN A 932 25.65 8.20 -25.57
N VAL A 933 26.01 7.80 -24.36
CA VAL A 933 25.16 8.03 -23.18
C VAL A 933 24.90 9.53 -22.97
N GLU A 934 23.64 9.85 -22.80
CA GLU A 934 23.19 11.21 -22.46
C GLU A 934 23.21 11.39 -20.95
N ILE A 935 23.79 12.49 -20.45
CA ILE A 935 23.85 12.77 -19.01
C ILE A 935 23.10 14.08 -18.75
N ILE A 936 22.11 13.99 -17.90
CA ILE A 936 21.20 15.09 -17.57
C ILE A 936 21.27 15.30 -16.05
N PRO A 937 21.79 16.45 -15.56
CA PRO A 937 21.67 16.78 -14.16
C PRO A 937 20.19 16.82 -13.73
N LEU A 938 19.84 16.25 -12.58
CA LEU A 938 18.46 16.27 -12.08
C LEU A 938 17.89 17.70 -12.01
N THR A 939 18.73 18.69 -11.69
CA THR A 939 18.34 20.11 -11.62
C THR A 939 17.97 20.72 -12.98
N SER A 940 18.32 20.08 -14.09
CA SER A 940 17.99 20.51 -15.46
C SER A 940 16.98 19.57 -16.15
N LEU A 941 16.48 18.58 -15.43
CA LEU A 941 15.51 17.62 -15.96
C LEU A 941 14.21 18.33 -16.36
N ASN A 942 13.79 18.12 -17.60
CA ASN A 942 12.53 18.65 -18.15
C ASN A 942 11.67 17.52 -18.73
N LEU A 943 10.69 17.08 -17.96
CA LEU A 943 9.78 16.01 -18.35
C LEU A 943 8.69 16.43 -19.36
N ASP A 944 8.63 17.71 -19.74
CA ASP A 944 7.75 18.18 -20.81
C ASP A 944 8.34 17.94 -22.20
N ARG A 945 9.65 17.67 -22.30
CA ARG A 945 10.38 17.53 -23.53
C ARG A 945 10.89 16.11 -23.77
N ALA A 946 10.82 15.66 -25.04
CA ALA A 946 11.41 14.38 -25.43
C ALA A 946 12.94 14.33 -25.17
N ALA A 947 13.62 15.47 -25.26
CA ALA A 947 15.05 15.60 -24.96
C ALA A 947 15.36 15.52 -23.47
N LEU A 948 14.37 15.63 -22.56
CA LEU A 948 14.52 15.69 -21.12
C LEU A 948 15.32 16.91 -20.60
N GLN A 949 15.56 17.91 -21.44
CA GLN A 949 16.28 19.16 -21.14
C GLN A 949 15.54 20.36 -21.72
#